data_659db5b286d1ffff6ed7e0313db2d8e6
#
_entry.id   659db5b286d1ffff6ed7e0313db2d8e6
#
_cell.length_a   1.000
_cell.length_b   1.000
_cell.length_c   1.000
_cell.angle_alpha   90.00
_cell.angle_beta   90.00
_cell.angle_gamma   90.00
#
_symmetry.space_group_name_H-M   'P 1'
#
loop_
_entity.id
_entity.type
_entity.pdbx_description
1 polymer ?
#
loop_
_entity_poly.entity_id
_entity_poly.type
_entity_poly.pdbx_seq_one_letter_code
_entity_poly.pdbx_strand_id
1 'polypeptide(L)'
;MLVASFGGPRSPEEVMPFLRRVSNGRIPDERLAEVAHHYDQFGGVSPINAATDAFVNALKNELHQYGVRVPILLGNRNGSPFLDDVLPEMHQHGVRRVLAVVTSAYACYSGCRQYREEIAAALDQAGITDMQIDKVPPFNEAPGFIRANAEALMQSFMRIPPTPLEATRVVFVTHSIPGPMQEASGAGQPGTDYISQHKAVCEKIADQVRHAFGNMPQWDLAYCSRSGRPTDPWLEPDISDHLRTLPEQGIKSVVVAPIGFVADHMEVVNDLDHEAAETAAEIGLAFARAATAGAHPAFVADMAGLIMTQAAAARREGGNLTSWPTPCAPGCCRRCPDAKDIPAISGSDVVEPDETQASEPVAAAVASTGTATAAEAAHPEPEVLSGPRPATVPGPDAIPEAVGPEPEAPSPYDLLTKEIPMTDHSSSNSVIEGPRDDEAPAGSYTAPTDPRDHAVVPEEVNASSKWAMYSVFSVATPLPADDVARRQLIEGSDEWVGQSGVETRGWYDLSGLRADADLLVWWLSDNPTALQDAYHRFRGSGLGRHLHPVWSNVGVHRPAEFNKSHLPSCFAGVAPRRWAAFYPFVRSKGWYLLPAADRSRMLREHGMVGAASSDVKASTLAAFALGDYEWILALEGDDLARVVDVMKDLRYVEARRHVDVDTPFFTGERVSPVTWADRQMRA
;
A
#
# COMPACT_ATOMS: atom_id res chain seq x y z
N MET A 1 3.65 4.77 18.51
CA MET A 1 4.55 5.17 17.40
C MET A 1 4.24 6.60 16.99
N LEU A 2 5.24 7.32 16.48
CA LEU A 2 5.10 8.65 15.92
C LEU A 2 5.46 8.60 14.43
N VAL A 3 4.60 9.10 13.55
CA VAL A 3 4.98 9.44 12.18
C VAL A 3 5.26 10.94 12.17
N ALA A 4 6.49 11.33 11.86
CA ALA A 4 6.92 12.72 11.80
C ALA A 4 6.99 13.18 10.34
N SER A 5 6.19 14.19 9.96
CA SER A 5 6.10 14.69 8.60
C SER A 5 6.39 16.20 8.54
N PHE A 6 6.59 16.70 7.32
CA PHE A 6 6.76 18.12 7.09
C PHE A 6 5.48 18.90 7.42
N GLY A 7 4.32 18.35 7.04
CA GLY A 7 3.02 18.98 7.19
C GLY A 7 2.79 20.10 6.18
N GLY A 8 1.54 20.53 6.09
CA GLY A 8 1.14 21.63 5.22
C GLY A 8 -0.20 22.22 5.66
N PRO A 9 -0.64 23.34 5.06
CA PRO A 9 -1.92 23.93 5.37
C PRO A 9 -3.07 22.99 5.02
N ARG A 10 -4.08 22.93 5.90
CA ARG A 10 -5.32 22.14 5.73
C ARG A 10 -6.50 23.03 5.32
N SER A 11 -6.32 24.33 5.38
CA SER A 11 -7.30 25.32 4.92
C SER A 11 -6.59 26.58 4.40
N PRO A 12 -7.28 27.44 3.61
CA PRO A 12 -6.72 28.70 3.12
C PRO A 12 -6.19 29.61 4.22
N GLU A 13 -6.85 29.62 5.39
CA GLU A 13 -6.46 30.46 6.53
C GLU A 13 -5.11 30.03 7.13
N GLU A 14 -4.72 28.76 6.96
CA GLU A 14 -3.45 28.23 7.44
C GLU A 14 -2.26 28.51 6.52
N VAL A 15 -2.49 28.95 5.27
CA VAL A 15 -1.43 29.13 4.28
C VAL A 15 -0.38 30.16 4.74
N MET A 16 -0.81 31.37 5.11
CA MET A 16 0.13 32.42 5.55
C MET A 16 0.85 32.08 6.86
N PRO A 17 0.17 31.55 7.91
CA PRO A 17 0.84 31.03 9.11
C PRO A 17 1.89 29.95 8.79
N PHE A 18 1.56 29.01 7.91
CA PHE A 18 2.47 27.97 7.46
C PHE A 18 3.71 28.55 6.76
N LEU A 19 3.55 29.45 5.79
CA LEU A 19 4.64 30.07 5.05
C LEU A 19 5.58 30.88 5.97
N ARG A 20 5.02 31.60 6.95
CA ARG A 20 5.81 32.32 7.97
C ARG A 20 6.64 31.35 8.82
N ARG A 21 6.08 30.19 9.21
CA ARG A 21 6.76 29.15 9.98
C ARG A 21 7.90 28.54 9.17
N VAL A 22 7.65 28.11 7.93
CA VAL A 22 8.65 27.50 7.04
C VAL A 22 9.79 28.47 6.74
N SER A 23 9.49 29.73 6.47
CA SER A 23 10.49 30.77 6.22
C SER A 23 11.24 31.22 7.49
N ASN A 24 10.76 30.79 8.67
CA ASN A 24 11.30 31.19 9.97
C ASN A 24 11.42 32.72 10.11
N GLY A 25 10.44 33.46 9.57
CA GLY A 25 10.35 34.92 9.60
C GLY A 25 11.41 35.65 8.78
N ARG A 26 12.15 34.94 7.90
CA ARG A 26 13.24 35.52 7.09
C ARG A 26 12.77 36.15 5.78
N ILE A 27 11.55 35.83 5.35
CA ILE A 27 10.96 36.31 4.09
C ILE A 27 9.86 37.31 4.43
N PRO A 28 9.85 38.53 3.82
CA PRO A 28 8.78 39.52 4.03
C PRO A 28 7.42 38.99 3.60
N ASP A 29 6.35 39.45 4.28
CA ASP A 29 4.98 39.00 4.04
C ASP A 29 4.51 39.27 2.59
N GLU A 30 4.97 40.35 1.96
CA GLU A 30 4.65 40.64 0.55
C GLU A 30 5.12 39.53 -0.37
N ARG A 31 6.34 38.99 -0.14
CA ARG A 31 6.87 37.88 -0.91
C ARG A 31 6.19 36.55 -0.57
N LEU A 32 5.81 36.35 0.71
CA LEU A 32 5.04 35.18 1.11
C LEU A 32 3.64 35.17 0.48
N ALA A 33 3.03 36.35 0.28
CA ALA A 33 1.75 36.48 -0.41
C ALA A 33 1.82 36.03 -1.88
N GLU A 34 2.93 36.28 -2.58
CA GLU A 34 3.14 35.75 -3.94
C GLU A 34 3.18 34.22 -3.93
N VAL A 35 3.89 33.62 -2.98
CA VAL A 35 3.94 32.15 -2.82
C VAL A 35 2.57 31.58 -2.42
N ALA A 36 1.79 32.33 -1.62
CA ALA A 36 0.44 31.90 -1.21
C ALA A 36 -0.51 31.71 -2.41
N HIS A 37 -0.34 32.49 -3.50
CA HIS A 37 -1.12 32.31 -4.74
C HIS A 37 -0.97 30.92 -5.37
N HIS A 38 0.17 30.25 -5.17
CA HIS A 38 0.34 28.87 -5.66
C HIS A 38 -0.64 27.90 -4.93
N TYR A 39 -0.94 28.19 -3.65
CA TYR A 39 -1.93 27.39 -2.90
C TYR A 39 -3.38 27.68 -3.31
N ASP A 40 -3.69 28.87 -3.82
CA ASP A 40 -5.05 29.22 -4.23
C ASP A 40 -5.60 28.29 -5.31
N GLN A 41 -4.73 27.86 -6.24
CA GLN A 41 -5.08 26.92 -7.32
C GLN A 41 -5.49 25.54 -6.80
N PHE A 42 -5.11 25.21 -5.56
CA PHE A 42 -5.43 23.94 -4.88
C PHE A 42 -6.39 24.14 -3.70
N GLY A 43 -7.14 25.26 -3.68
CA GLY A 43 -8.10 25.56 -2.64
C GLY A 43 -7.45 25.84 -1.27
N GLY A 44 -6.17 26.24 -1.23
CA GLY A 44 -5.44 26.54 0.01
C GLY A 44 -5.02 25.33 0.82
N VAL A 45 -5.08 24.11 0.26
CA VAL A 45 -4.78 22.84 0.96
C VAL A 45 -3.56 22.19 0.33
N SER A 46 -2.60 21.78 1.15
CA SER A 46 -1.44 21.02 0.66
C SER A 46 -1.77 19.53 0.49
N PRO A 47 -1.43 18.90 -0.64
CA PRO A 47 -1.67 17.49 -0.88
C PRO A 47 -0.90 16.56 0.08
N ILE A 48 0.18 17.04 0.71
CA ILE A 48 0.99 16.25 1.66
C ILE A 48 0.17 15.67 2.81
N ASN A 49 -0.86 16.41 3.26
CA ASN A 49 -1.67 15.98 4.40
C ASN A 49 -2.46 14.70 4.05
N ALA A 50 -3.19 14.71 2.94
CA ALA A 50 -3.94 13.54 2.48
C ALA A 50 -3.01 12.36 2.15
N ALA A 51 -1.87 12.62 1.53
CA ALA A 51 -0.88 11.58 1.20
C ALA A 51 -0.27 10.96 2.48
N THR A 52 0.05 11.78 3.47
CA THR A 52 0.57 11.30 4.77
C THR A 52 -0.48 10.54 5.55
N ASP A 53 -1.74 11.02 5.58
CA ASP A 53 -2.85 10.33 6.22
C ASP A 53 -3.10 8.95 5.57
N ALA A 54 -3.02 8.85 4.24
CA ALA A 54 -3.11 7.59 3.52
C ALA A 54 -1.96 6.63 3.87
N PHE A 55 -0.72 7.13 3.93
CA PHE A 55 0.44 6.36 4.36
C PHE A 55 0.29 5.84 5.80
N VAL A 56 -0.10 6.69 6.74
CA VAL A 56 -0.32 6.30 8.15
C VAL A 56 -1.39 5.22 8.27
N ASN A 57 -2.49 5.35 7.53
CA ASN A 57 -3.56 4.36 7.54
C ASN A 57 -3.11 3.02 6.93
N ALA A 58 -2.38 3.06 5.80
CA ALA A 58 -1.82 1.87 5.17
C ALA A 58 -0.81 1.17 6.11
N LEU A 59 0.09 1.92 6.72
CA LEU A 59 1.07 1.40 7.68
C LEU A 59 0.41 0.78 8.91
N LYS A 60 -0.66 1.41 9.43
CA LYS A 60 -1.44 0.87 10.53
C LYS A 60 -2.07 -0.46 10.18
N ASN A 61 -2.67 -0.56 8.99
CA ASN A 61 -3.30 -1.78 8.50
C ASN A 61 -2.25 -2.89 8.32
N GLU A 62 -1.10 -2.57 7.72
CA GLU A 62 0.00 -3.51 7.53
C GLU A 62 0.54 -4.04 8.88
N LEU A 63 0.82 -3.16 9.83
CA LEU A 63 1.28 -3.56 11.17
C LEU A 63 0.23 -4.41 11.93
N HIS A 64 -1.06 -4.14 11.72
CA HIS A 64 -2.13 -4.96 12.29
C HIS A 64 -2.12 -6.40 11.77
N GLN A 65 -1.71 -6.65 10.52
CA GLN A 65 -1.55 -7.99 9.97
C GLN A 65 -0.49 -8.79 10.73
N TYR A 66 0.54 -8.11 11.23
CA TYR A 66 1.57 -8.72 12.10
C TYR A 66 1.20 -8.73 13.59
N GLY A 67 -0.04 -8.44 13.94
CA GLY A 67 -0.50 -8.41 15.33
C GLY A 67 -0.03 -7.19 16.14
N VAL A 68 0.59 -6.21 15.52
CA VAL A 68 1.07 -4.98 16.18
C VAL A 68 -0.08 -3.98 16.25
N ARG A 69 -0.60 -3.74 17.46
CA ARG A 69 -1.76 -2.88 17.72
C ARG A 69 -1.40 -1.67 18.59
N VAL A 70 -0.26 -1.06 18.30
CA VAL A 70 0.16 0.16 19.00
C VAL A 70 -0.46 1.39 18.35
N PRO A 71 -0.83 2.43 19.12
CA PRO A 71 -1.26 3.70 18.54
C PRO A 71 -0.17 4.29 17.63
N ILE A 72 -0.58 4.80 16.47
CA ILE A 72 0.27 5.55 15.55
C ILE A 72 -0.29 6.96 15.47
N LEU A 73 0.47 7.94 15.93
CA LEU A 73 0.11 9.34 15.88
C LEU A 73 0.95 10.05 14.83
N LEU A 74 0.33 11.00 14.14
CA LEU A 74 1.00 11.90 13.21
C LEU A 74 1.41 13.17 13.97
N GLY A 75 2.65 13.61 13.82
CA GLY A 75 3.14 14.89 14.30
C GLY A 75 3.88 15.62 13.18
N ASN A 76 3.43 16.80 12.84
CA ASN A 76 4.02 17.60 11.78
C ASN A 76 4.93 18.71 12.32
N ARG A 77 5.91 19.10 11.53
CA ARG A 77 6.81 20.21 11.82
C ARG A 77 6.13 21.57 11.59
N ASN A 78 5.39 21.71 10.51
CA ASN A 78 4.93 23.00 10.02
C ASN A 78 3.41 23.13 9.91
N GLY A 79 2.64 22.09 10.17
CA GLY A 79 1.18 22.06 10.09
C GLY A 79 0.55 21.25 11.22
N SER A 80 -0.74 21.40 11.42
CA SER A 80 -1.49 20.61 12.40
C SER A 80 -1.66 19.15 11.94
N PRO A 81 -1.60 18.15 12.89
CA PRO A 81 -1.20 18.26 14.29
C PRO A 81 0.32 18.50 14.44
N PHE A 82 0.72 19.42 15.31
CA PHE A 82 2.12 19.77 15.51
C PHE A 82 2.83 18.77 16.43
N LEU A 83 4.15 18.57 16.22
CA LEU A 83 5.00 17.79 17.12
C LEU A 83 4.93 18.30 18.56
N ASP A 84 4.88 19.64 18.75
CA ASP A 84 4.83 20.32 20.02
C ASP A 84 3.54 20.00 20.81
N ASP A 85 2.46 19.58 20.14
CA ASP A 85 1.20 19.18 20.77
C ASP A 85 1.13 17.67 20.99
N VAL A 86 1.56 16.90 19.99
CA VAL A 86 1.43 15.43 19.97
C VAL A 86 2.35 14.76 21.01
N LEU A 87 3.57 15.24 21.19
CA LEU A 87 4.51 14.64 22.13
C LEU A 87 4.06 14.78 23.59
N PRO A 88 3.61 15.98 24.08
CA PRO A 88 3.03 16.11 25.40
C PRO A 88 1.76 15.25 25.58
N GLU A 89 0.89 15.15 24.58
CA GLU A 89 -0.29 14.30 24.63
C GLU A 89 0.10 12.82 24.81
N MET A 90 1.07 12.32 24.04
CA MET A 90 1.59 10.96 24.21
C MET A 90 2.12 10.73 25.62
N HIS A 91 2.87 11.68 26.17
CA HIS A 91 3.42 11.61 27.51
C HIS A 91 2.33 11.57 28.59
N GLN A 92 1.31 12.41 28.48
CA GLN A 92 0.15 12.44 29.38
C GLN A 92 -0.61 11.10 29.38
N HIS A 93 -0.66 10.40 28.22
CA HIS A 93 -1.23 9.05 28.12
C HIS A 93 -0.29 7.94 28.58
N GLY A 94 0.80 8.27 29.27
CA GLY A 94 1.73 7.29 29.87
C GLY A 94 2.73 6.69 28.90
N VAL A 95 2.84 7.20 27.67
CA VAL A 95 3.85 6.72 26.73
C VAL A 95 5.23 7.19 27.17
N ARG A 96 6.19 6.29 27.28
CA ARG A 96 7.57 6.58 27.70
C ARG A 96 8.62 6.11 26.68
N ARG A 97 8.21 5.31 25.71
CA ARG A 97 9.08 4.87 24.62
C ARG A 97 8.36 4.97 23.30
N VAL A 98 8.98 5.63 22.33
CA VAL A 98 8.41 5.92 21.02
C VAL A 98 9.38 5.49 19.94
N LEU A 99 8.88 4.89 18.86
CA LEU A 99 9.62 4.76 17.62
C LEU A 99 9.06 5.77 16.63
N ALA A 100 9.92 6.68 16.14
CA ALA A 100 9.59 7.72 15.19
C ALA A 100 9.95 7.29 13.76
N VAL A 101 8.99 7.42 12.85
CA VAL A 101 9.15 7.27 11.40
C VAL A 101 9.11 8.66 10.78
N VAL A 102 10.19 9.09 10.15
CA VAL A 102 10.23 10.36 9.41
C VAL A 102 9.85 10.11 7.96
N THR A 103 8.92 10.89 7.40
CA THR A 103 8.47 10.76 6.00
C THR A 103 9.47 11.36 5.01
N SER A 104 10.76 11.10 5.22
CA SER A 104 11.85 11.47 4.33
C SER A 104 12.84 10.31 4.25
N ALA A 105 13.15 9.89 3.03
CA ALA A 105 13.92 8.66 2.79
C ALA A 105 15.43 8.85 2.94
N TYR A 106 15.94 10.07 2.72
CA TYR A 106 17.38 10.35 2.54
C TYR A 106 18.03 11.00 3.76
N ALA A 107 19.31 10.72 3.95
CA ALA A 107 20.11 11.24 5.05
C ALA A 107 20.72 12.62 4.68
N CYS A 108 20.05 13.71 5.05
CA CYS A 108 20.56 15.06 5.03
C CYS A 108 20.05 15.86 6.24
N TYR A 109 20.42 17.12 6.38
CA TYR A 109 19.94 17.93 7.50
C TYR A 109 18.41 18.05 7.51
N SER A 110 17.83 18.56 6.44
CA SER A 110 16.37 18.81 6.34
C SER A 110 15.53 17.54 6.36
N GLY A 111 16.04 16.44 5.79
CA GLY A 111 15.31 15.17 5.71
C GLY A 111 15.51 14.23 6.90
N CYS A 112 16.53 14.44 7.74
CA CYS A 112 16.86 13.55 8.83
C CYS A 112 17.16 14.27 10.15
N ARG A 113 18.27 15.02 10.22
CA ARG A 113 18.76 15.58 11.49
C ARG A 113 17.83 16.65 12.04
N GLN A 114 17.29 17.51 11.23
CA GLN A 114 16.39 18.58 11.67
C GLN A 114 15.15 18.01 12.39
N TYR A 115 14.58 16.89 11.93
CA TYR A 115 13.49 16.22 12.65
C TYR A 115 13.92 15.74 14.04
N ARG A 116 15.13 15.22 14.14
CA ARG A 116 15.69 14.75 15.43
C ARG A 116 15.90 15.89 16.41
N GLU A 117 16.36 17.05 15.93
CA GLU A 117 16.59 18.27 16.73
C GLU A 117 15.24 18.87 17.16
N GLU A 118 14.25 18.96 16.26
CA GLU A 118 12.95 19.52 16.59
C GLU A 118 12.15 18.65 17.56
N ILE A 119 12.22 17.33 17.44
CA ILE A 119 11.62 16.43 18.44
C ILE A 119 12.29 16.60 19.81
N ALA A 120 13.62 16.70 19.87
CA ALA A 120 14.32 16.96 21.11
C ALA A 120 13.94 18.31 21.72
N ALA A 121 13.83 19.35 20.91
CA ALA A 121 13.39 20.68 21.35
C ALA A 121 11.95 20.68 21.88
N ALA A 122 11.04 19.96 21.24
CA ALA A 122 9.66 19.83 21.69
C ALA A 122 9.55 19.12 23.05
N LEU A 123 10.37 18.08 23.28
CA LEU A 123 10.45 17.43 24.60
C LEU A 123 11.01 18.36 25.67
N ASP A 124 12.07 19.11 25.36
CA ASP A 124 12.68 20.08 26.27
C ASP A 124 11.71 21.20 26.65
N GLN A 125 11.03 21.78 25.66
CA GLN A 125 9.98 22.79 25.88
C GLN A 125 8.86 22.30 26.78
N ALA A 126 8.45 21.04 26.62
CA ALA A 126 7.41 20.43 27.43
C ALA A 126 7.93 19.95 28.81
N GLY A 127 9.22 20.05 29.10
CA GLY A 127 9.84 19.55 30.32
C GLY A 127 9.79 18.02 30.45
N ILE A 128 9.73 17.30 29.34
CA ILE A 128 9.63 15.85 29.29
C ILE A 128 11.05 15.27 29.23
N THR A 129 11.50 14.65 30.32
CA THR A 129 12.85 14.06 30.44
C THR A 129 12.86 12.55 30.51
N ASP A 130 11.69 11.90 30.64
CA ASP A 130 11.53 10.46 30.85
C ASP A 130 10.88 9.75 29.64
N MET A 131 10.83 10.40 28.46
CA MET A 131 10.39 9.79 27.22
C MET A 131 11.58 9.53 26.29
N GLN A 132 11.83 8.25 26.00
CA GLN A 132 12.83 7.84 25.02
C GLN A 132 12.22 7.75 23.62
N ILE A 133 12.83 8.41 22.63
CA ILE A 133 12.40 8.36 21.23
C ILE A 133 13.54 7.85 20.37
N ASP A 134 13.34 6.67 19.77
CA ASP A 134 14.21 6.10 18.74
C ASP A 134 13.64 6.42 17.34
N LYS A 135 14.53 6.66 16.36
CA LYS A 135 14.13 6.96 14.98
C LYS A 135 14.46 5.80 14.05
N VAL A 136 13.52 5.48 13.15
CA VAL A 136 13.80 4.57 12.03
C VAL A 136 14.90 5.17 11.16
N PRO A 137 15.93 4.39 10.75
CA PRO A 137 17.00 4.88 9.89
C PRO A 137 16.47 5.37 8.52
N PRO A 138 17.29 6.11 7.73
CA PRO A 138 16.96 6.42 6.35
C PRO A 138 16.68 5.15 5.55
N PHE A 139 15.69 5.19 4.66
CA PHE A 139 15.17 4.03 3.95
C PHE A 139 15.19 4.19 2.43
N ASN A 140 16.01 5.10 1.92
CA ASN A 140 16.17 5.34 0.49
C ASN A 140 16.52 4.09 -0.33
N GLU A 141 17.22 3.13 0.27
CA GLU A 141 17.61 1.87 -0.37
C GLU A 141 16.67 0.69 -0.04
N ALA A 142 15.59 0.92 0.68
CA ALA A 142 14.60 -0.12 0.97
C ALA A 142 14.00 -0.70 -0.33
N PRO A 143 13.98 -2.03 -0.50
CA PRO A 143 13.52 -2.66 -1.74
C PRO A 143 12.12 -2.21 -2.18
N GLY A 144 11.20 -2.06 -1.23
CA GLY A 144 9.84 -1.60 -1.51
C GLY A 144 9.77 -0.13 -1.91
N PHE A 145 10.65 0.72 -1.38
CA PHE A 145 10.77 2.11 -1.83
C PHE A 145 11.29 2.18 -3.26
N ILE A 146 12.33 1.42 -3.60
CA ILE A 146 12.85 1.31 -4.96
C ILE A 146 11.78 0.77 -5.90
N ARG A 147 11.08 -0.28 -5.49
CA ARG A 147 10.01 -0.91 -6.28
C ARG A 147 8.85 0.06 -6.54
N ALA A 148 8.40 0.80 -5.53
CA ALA A 148 7.32 1.79 -5.69
C ALA A 148 7.67 2.84 -6.75
N ASN A 149 8.89 3.38 -6.70
CA ASN A 149 9.37 4.36 -7.67
C ASN A 149 9.57 3.75 -9.08
N ALA A 150 10.07 2.52 -9.17
CA ALA A 150 10.23 1.82 -10.45
C ALA A 150 8.87 1.55 -11.12
N GLU A 151 7.87 1.07 -10.37
CA GLU A 151 6.53 0.82 -10.88
C GLU A 151 5.84 2.13 -11.31
N ALA A 152 5.98 3.22 -10.53
CA ALA A 152 5.48 4.54 -10.91
C ALA A 152 6.13 5.07 -12.20
N LEU A 153 7.44 4.88 -12.34
CA LEU A 153 8.18 5.24 -13.57
C LEU A 153 7.69 4.41 -14.77
N MET A 154 7.56 3.10 -14.62
CA MET A 154 7.06 2.22 -15.67
C MET A 154 5.64 2.59 -16.13
N GLN A 155 4.75 2.93 -15.21
CA GLN A 155 3.40 3.41 -15.53
C GLN A 155 3.43 4.74 -16.30
N SER A 156 4.42 5.59 -16.05
CA SER A 156 4.53 6.90 -16.69
C SER A 156 5.00 6.83 -18.13
N PHE A 157 5.78 5.82 -18.52
CA PHE A 157 6.09 5.58 -19.93
C PHE A 157 4.84 5.33 -20.80
N MET A 158 3.78 4.82 -20.20
CA MET A 158 2.51 4.59 -20.92
C MET A 158 1.71 5.89 -21.17
N ARG A 159 2.11 7.00 -20.58
CA ARG A 159 1.44 8.31 -20.72
C ARG A 159 2.10 9.23 -21.73
N ILE A 160 3.30 8.89 -22.22
CA ILE A 160 3.96 9.59 -23.33
C ILE A 160 3.66 8.88 -24.66
N PRO A 161 3.66 9.58 -25.81
CA PRO A 161 3.55 8.96 -27.12
C PRO A 161 4.65 7.90 -27.32
N PRO A 162 4.41 6.88 -28.14
CA PRO A 162 5.44 5.92 -28.52
C PRO A 162 6.65 6.65 -29.12
N THR A 163 7.76 6.64 -28.42
CA THR A 163 9.00 7.35 -28.79
C THR A 163 10.16 6.37 -28.69
N PRO A 164 11.11 6.39 -29.65
CA PRO A 164 12.32 5.56 -29.55
C PRO A 164 13.09 5.83 -28.27
N LEU A 165 13.74 4.80 -27.72
CA LEU A 165 14.47 4.89 -26.45
C LEU A 165 15.54 6.00 -26.47
N GLU A 166 16.26 6.13 -27.59
CA GLU A 166 17.29 7.16 -27.80
C GLU A 166 16.74 8.58 -27.87
N ALA A 167 15.45 8.74 -28.17
CA ALA A 167 14.74 10.01 -28.18
C ALA A 167 13.88 10.23 -26.92
N THR A 168 14.00 9.34 -25.92
CA THR A 168 13.33 9.43 -24.64
C THR A 168 14.36 9.64 -23.54
N ARG A 169 14.07 10.51 -22.56
CA ARG A 169 14.91 10.75 -21.39
C ARG A 169 14.08 10.52 -20.11
N VAL A 170 14.70 9.89 -19.12
CA VAL A 170 14.19 9.90 -17.75
C VAL A 170 14.94 10.96 -16.97
N VAL A 171 14.22 11.81 -16.24
CA VAL A 171 14.83 12.78 -15.33
C VAL A 171 14.36 12.48 -13.92
N PHE A 172 15.25 11.94 -13.11
CA PHE A 172 15.00 11.80 -11.69
C PHE A 172 15.11 13.15 -11.02
N VAL A 173 14.19 13.46 -10.11
CA VAL A 173 14.14 14.77 -9.45
C VAL A 173 14.14 14.62 -7.95
N THR A 174 14.89 15.50 -7.29
CA THR A 174 14.92 15.67 -5.85
C THR A 174 14.95 17.16 -5.49
N HIS A 175 14.66 17.47 -4.22
CA HIS A 175 14.76 18.84 -3.73
C HIS A 175 16.21 19.33 -3.78
N SER A 176 16.45 20.53 -4.33
CA SER A 176 17.76 21.18 -4.23
C SER A 176 18.08 21.52 -2.78
N ILE A 177 19.32 21.34 -2.39
CA ILE A 177 19.82 21.74 -1.07
C ILE A 177 21.08 22.60 -1.20
N PRO A 178 21.39 23.45 -0.19
CA PRO A 178 22.61 24.23 -0.19
C PRO A 178 23.88 23.37 -0.26
N GLY A 179 24.91 23.80 -0.99
CA GLY A 179 26.21 23.12 -1.10
C GLY A 179 26.81 22.72 0.24
N PRO A 180 26.87 23.60 1.27
CA PRO A 180 27.37 23.23 2.60
C PRO A 180 26.51 22.14 3.29
N MET A 181 25.21 22.05 3.00
CA MET A 181 24.36 20.97 3.52
C MET A 181 24.66 19.65 2.81
N GLN A 182 24.93 19.68 1.52
CA GLN A 182 25.40 18.51 0.74
C GLN A 182 26.71 17.96 1.32
N GLU A 183 27.68 18.84 1.57
CA GLU A 183 28.99 18.45 2.14
C GLU A 183 28.88 17.79 3.52
N ALA A 184 27.91 18.24 4.34
CA ALA A 184 27.67 17.72 5.68
C ALA A 184 26.64 16.56 5.71
N SER A 185 26.13 16.13 4.57
CA SER A 185 25.07 15.10 4.49
C SER A 185 25.64 13.68 4.64
N GLY A 186 24.76 12.73 4.98
CA GLY A 186 25.11 11.33 5.16
C GLY A 186 25.86 11.03 6.45
N ALA A 187 26.50 9.84 6.50
CA ALA A 187 27.20 9.33 7.67
C ALA A 187 28.71 9.71 7.71
N GLY A 188 29.15 10.65 6.86
CA GLY A 188 30.55 11.04 6.76
C GLY A 188 31.46 10.00 6.09
N GLN A 189 30.89 8.96 5.50
CA GLN A 189 31.61 7.97 4.69
C GLN A 189 31.48 8.28 3.20
N PRO A 190 32.47 7.95 2.37
CA PRO A 190 32.37 8.12 0.92
C PRO A 190 31.11 7.41 0.36
N GLY A 191 30.36 8.11 -0.49
CA GLY A 191 29.14 7.55 -1.11
C GLY A 191 27.89 7.63 -0.25
N THR A 192 27.94 8.25 0.94
CA THR A 192 26.77 8.44 1.80
C THR A 192 26.21 9.85 1.78
N ASP A 193 26.83 10.76 1.02
CA ASP A 193 26.32 12.11 0.81
C ASP A 193 25.02 12.13 0.01
N TYR A 194 24.27 13.23 0.06
CA TYR A 194 22.93 13.35 -0.52
C TYR A 194 22.88 13.03 -2.01
N ILE A 195 23.84 13.53 -2.79
CA ILE A 195 23.90 13.26 -4.24
C ILE A 195 24.17 11.77 -4.49
N SER A 196 25.14 11.20 -3.78
CA SER A 196 25.51 9.78 -3.91
C SER A 196 24.35 8.84 -3.55
N GLN A 197 23.61 9.14 -2.48
CA GLN A 197 22.40 8.40 -2.11
C GLN A 197 21.38 8.41 -3.26
N HIS A 198 21.08 9.57 -3.85
CA HIS A 198 20.12 9.67 -4.94
C HIS A 198 20.59 8.93 -6.19
N LYS A 199 21.87 9.05 -6.57
CA LYS A 199 22.42 8.30 -7.70
C LYS A 199 22.33 6.79 -7.50
N ALA A 200 22.60 6.29 -6.31
CA ALA A 200 22.44 4.87 -5.99
C ALA A 200 20.97 4.40 -6.13
N VAL A 201 20.03 5.24 -5.73
CA VAL A 201 18.59 4.97 -5.91
C VAL A 201 18.21 5.01 -7.39
N CYS A 202 18.67 5.99 -8.16
CA CYS A 202 18.45 6.08 -9.61
C CYS A 202 18.91 4.78 -10.31
N GLU A 203 20.11 4.31 -10.02
CA GLU A 203 20.65 3.07 -10.61
C GLU A 203 19.78 1.87 -10.26
N LYS A 204 19.39 1.71 -8.99
CA LYS A 204 18.54 0.59 -8.56
C LYS A 204 17.16 0.62 -9.23
N ILE A 205 16.55 1.80 -9.38
CA ILE A 205 15.29 1.95 -10.11
C ILE A 205 15.50 1.62 -11.58
N ALA A 206 16.58 2.16 -12.20
CA ALA A 206 16.91 1.89 -13.58
C ALA A 206 17.15 0.39 -13.84
N ASP A 207 17.82 -0.31 -12.91
CA ASP A 207 18.03 -1.77 -12.99
C ASP A 207 16.70 -2.54 -12.95
N GLN A 208 15.77 -2.16 -12.07
CA GLN A 208 14.45 -2.80 -12.04
C GLN A 208 13.66 -2.56 -13.33
N VAL A 209 13.70 -1.36 -13.88
CA VAL A 209 13.05 -1.05 -15.15
C VAL A 209 13.71 -1.82 -16.30
N ARG A 210 15.05 -1.87 -16.37
CA ARG A 210 15.78 -2.69 -17.34
C ARG A 210 15.42 -4.17 -17.25
N HIS A 211 15.28 -4.68 -16.03
CA HIS A 211 14.89 -6.09 -15.81
C HIS A 211 13.46 -6.36 -16.30
N ALA A 212 12.54 -5.43 -16.06
CA ALA A 212 11.13 -5.59 -16.43
C ALA A 212 10.87 -5.40 -17.94
N PHE A 213 11.52 -4.41 -18.58
CA PHE A 213 11.30 -4.06 -20.00
C PHE A 213 12.40 -4.52 -20.96
N GLY A 214 13.48 -5.14 -20.46
CA GLY A 214 14.65 -5.52 -21.25
C GLY A 214 15.56 -4.34 -21.62
N ASN A 215 15.09 -3.10 -21.49
CA ASN A 215 15.84 -1.89 -21.77
C ASN A 215 15.26 -0.67 -21.01
N MET A 216 16.02 0.42 -20.92
CA MET A 216 15.60 1.66 -20.31
C MET A 216 16.21 2.86 -21.06
N PRO A 217 15.50 3.99 -21.22
CA PRO A 217 16.10 5.25 -21.69
C PRO A 217 17.26 5.68 -20.81
N GLN A 218 18.14 6.52 -21.35
CA GLN A 218 19.14 7.22 -20.53
C GLN A 218 18.45 8.09 -19.48
N TRP A 219 19.11 8.25 -18.34
CA TRP A 219 18.56 9.05 -17.25
C TRP A 219 19.56 10.12 -16.78
N ASP A 220 19.00 11.19 -16.24
CA ASP A 220 19.69 12.28 -15.57
C ASP A 220 19.11 12.51 -14.19
N LEU A 221 19.86 13.23 -13.33
CA LEU A 221 19.40 13.71 -12.03
C LEU A 221 19.35 15.23 -12.06
N ALA A 222 18.19 15.80 -11.80
CA ALA A 222 17.94 17.23 -11.70
C ALA A 222 17.32 17.60 -10.35
N TYR A 223 17.21 18.88 -10.07
CA TYR A 223 16.78 19.40 -8.79
C TYR A 223 15.62 20.38 -8.98
N CYS A 224 14.76 20.49 -7.96
CA CYS A 224 13.68 21.49 -7.93
C CYS A 224 13.67 22.26 -6.60
N SER A 225 12.80 23.24 -6.49
CA SER A 225 12.49 23.96 -5.24
C SER A 225 13.70 24.69 -4.62
N ARG A 226 14.57 25.22 -5.47
CA ARG A 226 15.68 26.06 -5.03
C ARG A 226 15.15 27.28 -4.30
N SER A 227 15.59 27.50 -3.08
CA SER A 227 15.22 28.67 -2.28
C SER A 227 16.47 29.44 -1.84
N GLY A 228 16.27 30.63 -1.29
CA GLY A 228 17.38 31.49 -0.85
C GLY A 228 17.83 32.49 -1.90
N ARG A 229 19.00 33.10 -1.65
CA ARG A 229 19.54 34.16 -2.54
C ARG A 229 20.09 33.54 -3.82
N PRO A 230 20.00 34.24 -4.97
CA PRO A 230 20.57 33.75 -6.24
C PRO A 230 22.09 33.47 -6.18
N THR A 231 22.79 34.14 -5.26
CA THR A 231 24.25 34.01 -5.08
C THR A 231 24.66 32.84 -4.20
N ASP A 232 23.72 32.23 -3.48
CA ASP A 232 24.02 31.12 -2.58
C ASP A 232 24.18 29.83 -3.42
N PRO A 233 25.22 29.01 -3.21
CA PRO A 233 25.42 27.79 -3.97
C PRO A 233 24.39 26.73 -3.53
N TRP A 234 23.57 26.29 -4.47
CA TRP A 234 22.63 25.19 -4.35
C TRP A 234 22.95 24.12 -5.37
N LEU A 235 22.36 22.92 -5.22
CA LEU A 235 22.52 21.85 -6.18
C LEU A 235 21.83 22.18 -7.50
N GLU A 236 22.50 21.91 -8.60
CA GLU A 236 22.09 22.15 -10.00
C GLU A 236 22.31 20.90 -10.84
N PRO A 237 21.65 20.76 -12.04
CA PRO A 237 20.77 21.75 -12.69
C PRO A 237 19.36 21.78 -12.11
N ASP A 238 18.67 22.93 -12.19
CA ASP A 238 17.23 23.02 -12.01
C ASP A 238 16.52 22.21 -13.08
N ILE A 239 15.36 21.60 -12.73
CA ILE A 239 14.60 20.73 -13.63
C ILE A 239 14.17 21.45 -14.90
N SER A 240 13.63 22.66 -14.82
CA SER A 240 13.17 23.43 -15.98
C SER A 240 14.32 23.85 -16.88
N ASP A 241 15.46 24.26 -16.30
CA ASP A 241 16.68 24.58 -17.07
C ASP A 241 17.24 23.32 -17.74
N HIS A 242 17.23 22.18 -17.05
CA HIS A 242 17.66 20.91 -17.63
C HIS A 242 16.81 20.50 -18.83
N LEU A 243 15.47 20.58 -18.69
CA LEU A 243 14.54 20.25 -19.78
C LEU A 243 14.83 21.06 -21.05
N ARG A 244 15.16 22.35 -20.92
CA ARG A 244 15.49 23.22 -22.06
C ARG A 244 16.70 22.75 -22.88
N THR A 245 17.59 21.95 -22.29
CA THR A 245 18.75 21.38 -22.98
C THR A 245 18.45 20.11 -23.78
N LEU A 246 17.36 19.42 -23.49
CA LEU A 246 17.07 18.10 -24.06
C LEU A 246 16.76 18.10 -25.57
N PRO A 247 16.04 19.08 -26.13
CA PRO A 247 15.78 19.12 -27.59
C PRO A 247 17.05 19.16 -28.44
N GLU A 248 18.10 19.85 -28.00
CA GLU A 248 19.40 19.91 -28.69
C GLU A 248 20.11 18.55 -28.74
N GLN A 249 19.78 17.67 -27.80
CA GLN A 249 20.24 16.28 -27.73
C GLN A 249 19.38 15.30 -28.54
N GLY A 250 18.35 15.80 -29.26
CA GLY A 250 17.43 14.99 -30.04
C GLY A 250 16.32 14.31 -29.24
N ILE A 251 16.15 14.67 -27.97
CA ILE A 251 15.09 14.12 -27.10
C ILE A 251 13.74 14.73 -27.51
N LYS A 252 12.71 13.87 -27.56
CA LYS A 252 11.33 14.22 -27.92
C LYS A 252 10.33 13.93 -26.80
N SER A 253 10.67 13.03 -25.88
CA SER A 253 9.83 12.66 -24.75
C SER A 253 10.64 12.59 -23.48
N VAL A 254 10.05 13.04 -22.39
CA VAL A 254 10.64 13.00 -21.05
C VAL A 254 9.68 12.40 -20.04
N VAL A 255 10.19 11.56 -19.16
CA VAL A 255 9.49 11.10 -17.97
C VAL A 255 10.23 11.61 -16.74
N VAL A 256 9.56 12.44 -15.95
CA VAL A 256 10.09 13.00 -14.70
C VAL A 256 9.67 12.14 -13.52
N ALA A 257 10.63 11.75 -12.68
CA ALA A 257 10.39 10.88 -11.52
C ALA A 257 10.87 11.55 -10.21
N PRO A 258 9.96 11.97 -9.33
CA PRO A 258 10.29 12.72 -8.10
C PRO A 258 10.74 11.80 -6.97
N ILE A 259 11.88 11.13 -7.13
CA ILE A 259 12.40 10.12 -6.20
C ILE A 259 12.86 10.70 -4.85
N GLY A 260 13.10 11.99 -4.78
CA GLY A 260 13.48 12.68 -3.54
C GLY A 260 12.34 12.83 -2.54
N PHE A 261 11.12 12.46 -2.93
CA PHE A 261 9.90 12.73 -2.18
C PHE A 261 9.12 11.45 -1.91
N VAL A 262 8.68 11.28 -0.65
CA VAL A 262 7.82 10.14 -0.27
C VAL A 262 6.37 10.41 -0.67
N ALA A 263 5.92 11.65 -0.61
CA ALA A 263 4.56 12.08 -0.89
C ALA A 263 4.56 13.39 -1.69
N ASP A 264 3.54 13.58 -2.51
CA ASP A 264 3.34 14.84 -3.21
C ASP A 264 3.03 15.96 -2.19
N HIS A 265 3.69 17.08 -2.34
CA HIS A 265 3.44 18.34 -1.63
C HIS A 265 3.42 19.50 -2.63
N MET A 266 3.15 20.73 -2.15
CA MET A 266 2.98 21.87 -3.06
C MET A 266 4.18 22.08 -3.98
N GLU A 267 5.41 21.94 -3.47
CA GLU A 267 6.60 22.12 -4.30
C GLU A 267 6.69 21.06 -5.41
N VAL A 268 6.34 19.78 -5.13
CA VAL A 268 6.30 18.74 -6.19
C VAL A 268 5.26 19.08 -7.24
N VAL A 269 4.06 19.49 -6.81
CA VAL A 269 2.95 19.77 -7.73
C VAL A 269 3.24 21.07 -8.51
N ASN A 270 3.69 22.13 -7.84
CA ASN A 270 4.00 23.40 -8.50
C ASN A 270 5.18 23.25 -9.47
N ASP A 271 6.31 22.74 -8.98
CA ASP A 271 7.54 22.73 -9.75
C ASP A 271 7.53 21.69 -10.88
N LEU A 272 6.83 20.55 -10.68
CA LEU A 272 6.85 19.44 -11.64
C LEU A 272 5.57 19.33 -12.48
N ASP A 273 4.38 19.49 -11.87
CA ASP A 273 3.12 19.36 -12.63
C ASP A 273 2.72 20.66 -13.34
N HIS A 274 3.26 21.84 -12.91
CA HIS A 274 3.05 23.12 -13.56
C HIS A 274 4.30 23.60 -14.27
N GLU A 275 5.33 24.09 -13.56
CA GLU A 275 6.47 24.78 -14.16
C GLU A 275 7.28 23.90 -15.14
N ALA A 276 7.64 22.67 -14.74
CA ALA A 276 8.36 21.74 -15.61
C ALA A 276 7.48 21.25 -16.78
N ALA A 277 6.19 20.98 -16.52
CA ALA A 277 5.26 20.57 -17.57
C ALA A 277 5.00 21.70 -18.59
N GLU A 278 4.84 22.95 -18.16
CA GLU A 278 4.73 24.13 -19.02
C GLU A 278 6.03 24.33 -19.83
N THR A 279 7.20 24.25 -19.18
CA THR A 279 8.49 24.30 -19.86
C THR A 279 8.59 23.22 -20.95
N ALA A 280 8.21 21.97 -20.64
CA ALA A 280 8.22 20.90 -21.62
C ALA A 280 7.27 21.17 -22.80
N ALA A 281 6.10 21.73 -22.55
CA ALA A 281 5.13 22.10 -23.58
C ALA A 281 5.67 23.25 -24.47
N GLU A 282 6.29 24.28 -23.89
CA GLU A 282 6.90 25.39 -24.61
C GLU A 282 7.99 24.93 -25.59
N ILE A 283 8.81 23.96 -25.21
CA ILE A 283 9.90 23.44 -26.04
C ILE A 283 9.51 22.22 -26.88
N GLY A 284 8.24 21.80 -26.83
CA GLY A 284 7.69 20.71 -27.64
C GLY A 284 8.09 19.31 -27.21
N LEU A 285 8.44 19.09 -25.94
CA LEU A 285 8.68 17.77 -25.36
C LEU A 285 7.36 17.12 -24.91
N ALA A 286 7.14 15.86 -25.26
CA ALA A 286 6.10 15.05 -24.63
C ALA A 286 6.53 14.77 -23.20
N PHE A 287 5.63 15.03 -22.22
CA PHE A 287 5.94 15.03 -20.80
C PHE A 287 5.03 14.10 -20.02
N ALA A 288 5.59 13.35 -19.08
CA ALA A 288 4.84 12.66 -18.03
C ALA A 288 5.62 12.69 -16.71
N ARG A 289 4.91 12.86 -15.59
CA ARG A 289 5.47 12.77 -14.24
C ARG A 289 5.07 11.45 -13.58
N ALA A 290 6.03 10.72 -13.00
CA ALA A 290 5.80 9.54 -12.18
C ALA A 290 5.23 9.93 -10.80
N ALA A 291 4.35 9.10 -10.25
CA ALA A 291 3.86 9.29 -8.89
C ALA A 291 4.99 9.12 -7.86
N THR A 292 4.87 9.76 -6.70
CA THR A 292 5.71 9.49 -5.53
C THR A 292 5.39 8.12 -4.91
N ALA A 293 6.27 7.60 -4.04
CA ALA A 293 6.07 6.30 -3.39
C ALA A 293 4.78 6.22 -2.56
N GLY A 294 4.41 7.31 -1.87
CA GLY A 294 3.14 7.46 -1.16
C GLY A 294 2.81 6.29 -0.24
N ALA A 295 1.60 5.76 -0.40
CA ALA A 295 1.11 4.58 0.31
C ALA A 295 1.22 3.29 -0.52
N HIS A 296 2.23 3.19 -1.41
CA HIS A 296 2.44 2.01 -2.24
C HIS A 296 2.63 0.75 -1.39
N PRO A 297 1.92 -0.37 -1.66
CA PRO A 297 1.93 -1.55 -0.78
C PRO A 297 3.32 -2.11 -0.48
N ALA A 298 4.19 -2.21 -1.49
CA ALA A 298 5.56 -2.70 -1.29
C ALA A 298 6.38 -1.79 -0.36
N PHE A 299 6.22 -0.47 -0.47
CA PHE A 299 6.89 0.48 0.40
C PHE A 299 6.35 0.42 1.83
N VAL A 300 5.03 0.31 2.00
CA VAL A 300 4.38 0.18 3.31
C VAL A 300 4.80 -1.11 4.00
N ALA A 301 4.87 -2.23 3.29
CA ALA A 301 5.33 -3.52 3.82
C ALA A 301 6.80 -3.45 4.30
N ASP A 302 7.69 -2.83 3.53
CA ASP A 302 9.09 -2.63 3.95
C ASP A 302 9.18 -1.74 5.19
N MET A 303 8.39 -0.67 5.26
CA MET A 303 8.35 0.19 6.45
C MET A 303 7.86 -0.56 7.68
N ALA A 304 6.84 -1.41 7.54
CA ALA A 304 6.38 -2.26 8.64
C ALA A 304 7.47 -3.26 9.06
N GLY A 305 8.17 -3.90 8.13
CA GLY A 305 9.30 -4.79 8.39
C GLY A 305 10.44 -4.08 9.12
N LEU A 306 10.79 -2.87 8.69
CA LEU A 306 11.81 -2.04 9.31
C LEU A 306 11.44 -1.65 10.74
N ILE A 307 10.21 -1.24 10.98
CA ILE A 307 9.66 -0.93 12.30
C ILE A 307 9.72 -2.14 13.23
N MET A 308 9.31 -3.32 12.74
CA MET A 308 9.34 -4.55 13.53
C MET A 308 10.77 -4.96 13.88
N THR A 309 11.71 -4.82 12.95
CA THR A 309 13.12 -5.09 13.15
C THR A 309 13.70 -4.18 14.24
N GLN A 310 13.43 -2.88 14.17
CA GLN A 310 13.85 -1.90 15.16
C GLN A 310 13.24 -2.19 16.55
N ALA A 311 11.94 -2.49 16.59
CA ALA A 311 11.26 -2.83 17.84
C ALA A 311 11.77 -4.15 18.44
N ALA A 312 12.14 -5.14 17.64
CA ALA A 312 12.73 -6.38 18.10
C ALA A 312 14.13 -6.16 18.66
N ALA A 313 14.96 -5.36 18.02
CA ALA A 313 16.29 -4.99 18.49
C ALA A 313 16.22 -4.22 19.82
N ALA A 314 15.29 -3.29 19.94
CA ALA A 314 15.08 -2.53 21.17
C ALA A 314 14.63 -3.39 22.37
N ARG A 315 13.99 -4.55 22.13
CA ARG A 315 13.59 -5.52 23.18
C ARG A 315 14.70 -6.48 23.59
N ARG A 316 15.71 -6.65 22.74
CA ARG A 316 16.90 -7.48 23.07
C ARG A 316 17.93 -6.57 23.70
N GLU A 317 18.08 -6.62 25.03
CA GLU A 317 19.12 -5.89 25.70
C GLU A 317 20.49 -6.21 25.07
N GLY A 318 21.15 -5.21 24.49
CA GLY A 318 22.47 -5.34 23.86
C GLY A 318 22.54 -6.04 22.51
N GLY A 319 21.43 -6.26 21.84
CA GLY A 319 21.40 -6.85 20.48
C GLY A 319 21.95 -5.89 19.43
N ASN A 320 23.12 -6.24 18.88
CA ASN A 320 23.74 -5.50 17.78
C ASN A 320 22.83 -5.53 16.54
N LEU A 321 22.38 -4.36 16.06
CA LEU A 321 21.62 -4.17 14.82
C LEU A 321 22.55 -4.33 13.60
N THR A 322 23.12 -5.51 13.40
CA THR A 322 24.19 -5.75 12.42
C THR A 322 23.70 -5.89 10.97
N SER A 323 22.42 -5.72 10.68
CA SER A 323 21.88 -5.94 9.32
C SER A 323 21.22 -4.72 8.68
N TRP A 324 21.21 -3.58 9.31
CA TRP A 324 20.68 -2.32 8.74
C TRP A 324 21.66 -1.17 8.98
N PRO A 325 21.65 -0.10 8.14
CA PRO A 325 22.65 0.95 8.23
C PRO A 325 22.82 1.45 9.67
N THR A 326 24.06 1.57 10.04
CA THR A 326 24.58 2.00 11.34
C THR A 326 23.74 3.12 11.94
N PRO A 327 23.45 3.12 13.25
CA PRO A 327 22.87 4.28 13.91
C PRO A 327 23.67 5.54 13.55
N CYS A 328 22.95 6.65 13.39
CA CYS A 328 23.57 7.91 13.03
C CYS A 328 24.77 8.21 13.92
N ALA A 329 25.94 8.44 13.33
CA ALA A 329 27.12 8.87 14.07
C ALA A 329 26.85 10.24 14.74
N PRO A 330 27.56 10.55 15.83
CA PRO A 330 27.54 11.89 16.41
C PRO A 330 27.85 12.92 15.32
N GLY A 331 27.07 14.00 15.26
CA GLY A 331 27.27 15.07 14.30
C GLY A 331 26.95 14.73 12.83
N CYS A 332 26.32 13.58 12.52
CA CYS A 332 25.89 13.27 11.14
C CYS A 332 24.83 14.26 10.64
N CYS A 333 24.82 14.51 9.33
CA CYS A 333 23.82 15.34 8.65
C CYS A 333 23.68 16.75 9.25
N ARG A 334 24.78 17.39 9.66
CA ARG A 334 24.74 18.78 10.12
C ARG A 334 24.23 19.71 9.04
N ARG A 335 23.76 20.89 9.43
CA ARG A 335 23.33 21.94 8.52
C ARG A 335 24.44 22.42 7.56
N CYS A 336 25.68 22.45 8.07
CA CYS A 336 26.90 22.68 7.33
C CYS A 336 28.07 22.05 8.13
N PRO A 337 29.26 21.88 7.52
CA PRO A 337 30.40 21.24 8.20
C PRO A 337 30.78 21.87 9.55
N ASP A 338 30.70 23.20 9.63
CA ASP A 338 31.08 23.96 10.83
C ASP A 338 29.92 24.24 11.79
N ALA A 339 28.74 23.64 11.57
CA ALA A 339 27.59 23.84 12.45
C ALA A 339 27.86 23.27 13.84
N LYS A 340 27.44 24.02 14.88
CA LYS A 340 27.48 23.52 16.26
C LYS A 340 26.52 22.36 16.42
N ASP A 341 26.88 21.40 17.26
CA ASP A 341 25.97 20.34 17.64
C ASP A 341 24.83 20.90 18.47
N ILE A 342 23.61 20.51 18.09
CA ILE A 342 22.37 20.82 18.79
C ILE A 342 21.81 19.48 19.32
N PRO A 343 21.25 19.44 20.54
CA PRO A 343 20.63 18.24 21.07
C PRO A 343 19.64 17.62 20.08
N ALA A 344 19.74 16.30 19.90
CA ALA A 344 18.96 15.55 18.93
C ALA A 344 18.61 14.17 19.49
N ILE A 345 17.40 13.67 19.22
CA ILE A 345 17.02 12.30 19.58
C ILE A 345 17.77 11.27 18.73
N SER A 346 17.86 10.04 19.22
CA SER A 346 18.30 8.86 18.46
C SER A 346 19.64 9.06 17.76
N GLY A 347 20.69 8.81 18.44
CA GLY A 347 22.08 8.88 17.98
C GLY A 347 23.01 8.69 19.16
N SER A 348 24.28 8.44 18.94
CA SER A 348 25.31 8.34 19.97
C SER A 348 25.75 9.71 20.53
N ASP A 349 24.93 10.74 20.36
CA ASP A 349 25.14 12.07 20.95
C ASP A 349 24.80 12.07 22.48
N VAL A 350 24.88 10.93 23.14
CA VAL A 350 24.95 10.88 24.60
C VAL A 350 26.29 11.51 24.95
N VAL A 351 26.26 12.72 25.46
CA VAL A 351 27.42 13.35 26.12
C VAL A 351 27.88 12.37 27.18
N GLU A 352 29.05 11.75 26.96
CA GLU A 352 29.71 11.05 28.07
C GLU A 352 29.88 12.04 29.23
N PRO A 353 29.47 11.71 30.44
CA PRO A 353 29.71 12.59 31.58
C PRO A 353 31.20 12.75 31.68
N ASP A 354 31.65 14.01 31.79
CA ASP A 354 33.01 14.45 31.95
C ASP A 354 33.78 13.58 32.96
N GLU A 355 34.68 12.71 32.49
CA GLU A 355 35.54 11.83 33.31
C GLU A 355 36.60 12.57 34.14
N THR A 356 36.41 13.84 34.48
CA THR A 356 37.34 14.61 35.30
C THR A 356 37.03 14.54 36.81
N GLN A 357 36.20 13.62 37.27
CA GLN A 357 36.12 13.27 38.73
C GLN A 357 36.31 11.78 38.95
N ALA A 358 37.46 11.28 38.61
CA ALA A 358 37.89 9.97 39.05
C ALA A 358 38.37 10.04 40.50
N SER A 359 37.55 9.55 41.42
CA SER A 359 38.03 9.15 42.77
C SER A 359 38.55 7.71 42.73
N GLU A 360 39.71 7.56 43.33
CA GLU A 360 40.64 6.45 43.52
C GLU A 360 40.10 4.99 43.54
N PRO A 361 40.92 4.01 43.16
CA PRO A 361 40.53 2.60 43.08
C PRO A 361 40.57 1.92 44.46
N VAL A 362 39.49 1.26 44.84
CA VAL A 362 39.53 0.29 45.96
C VAL A 362 39.89 -1.08 45.41
N ALA A 363 40.97 -1.61 45.99
CA ALA A 363 41.63 -2.83 45.60
C ALA A 363 40.79 -4.11 45.78
N ALA A 364 41.11 -5.07 44.93
CA ALA A 364 40.59 -6.43 44.90
C ALA A 364 40.86 -7.24 46.15
N ALA A 365 39.92 -8.12 46.56
CA ALA A 365 40.18 -9.30 47.33
C ALA A 365 39.52 -10.52 46.70
N VAL A 366 40.37 -11.44 46.26
CA VAL A 366 40.04 -12.79 45.79
C VAL A 366 40.00 -13.74 46.99
N ALA A 367 38.93 -14.59 47.07
CA ALA A 367 38.99 -15.93 47.69
C ALA A 367 37.69 -16.66 47.37
N SER A 368 37.68 -17.61 46.52
CA SER A 368 37.80 -19.07 46.51
C SER A 368 36.82 -19.84 47.43
N THR A 369 36.16 -20.80 46.77
CA THR A 369 35.68 -22.14 47.17
C THR A 369 34.39 -22.27 47.96
N GLY A 370 33.55 -23.23 47.47
CA GLY A 370 32.59 -23.95 48.29
C GLY A 370 31.40 -24.50 47.56
N THR A 371 31.51 -25.73 47.09
CA THR A 371 30.41 -26.64 46.70
C THR A 371 29.45 -26.89 47.85
N ALA A 372 28.13 -26.93 47.60
CA ALA A 372 27.17 -27.86 48.23
C ALA A 372 25.74 -27.73 47.67
N THR A 373 25.33 -28.82 47.09
CA THR A 373 24.10 -29.63 47.30
C THR A 373 22.70 -28.97 47.25
N ALA A 374 21.88 -29.62 46.44
CA ALA A 374 20.45 -29.48 46.29
C ALA A 374 19.63 -29.63 47.58
N ALA A 375 18.60 -28.82 47.72
CA ALA A 375 17.46 -29.15 48.56
C ALA A 375 16.16 -28.61 47.90
N GLU A 376 15.27 -29.51 47.70
CA GLU A 376 13.87 -29.48 47.30
C GLU A 376 13.04 -28.59 48.25
N ALA A 377 12.24 -27.66 47.75
CA ALA A 377 11.16 -27.06 48.53
C ALA A 377 10.00 -26.63 47.65
N ALA A 378 8.85 -27.11 48.07
CA ALA A 378 7.52 -27.10 47.55
C ALA A 378 6.93 -25.72 47.19
N HIS A 379 6.05 -25.77 46.16
CA HIS A 379 5.12 -24.69 45.82
C HIS A 379 4.03 -24.48 46.87
N PRO A 380 3.55 -23.25 47.12
CA PRO A 380 2.21 -23.04 47.61
C PRO A 380 1.30 -22.53 46.47
N GLU A 381 0.08 -23.06 46.44
CA GLU A 381 -1.04 -22.65 45.59
C GLU A 381 -1.50 -21.22 45.93
N PRO A 382 -2.07 -20.46 44.97
CA PRO A 382 -2.62 -19.13 45.23
C PRO A 382 -4.06 -19.20 45.77
N GLU A 383 -4.26 -18.52 46.89
CA GLU A 383 -5.59 -18.23 47.48
C GLU A 383 -6.48 -17.43 46.55
N VAL A 384 -7.73 -17.87 46.39
CA VAL A 384 -8.81 -17.19 45.71
C VAL A 384 -9.38 -16.10 46.65
N LEU A 385 -9.08 -14.82 46.33
CA LEU A 385 -9.77 -13.69 46.96
C LEU A 385 -11.03 -13.33 46.16
N SER A 386 -12.19 -13.55 46.80
CA SER A 386 -13.49 -13.12 46.36
C SER A 386 -13.64 -11.59 46.45
N GLY A 387 -13.79 -10.91 45.29
CA GLY A 387 -14.11 -9.48 45.23
C GLY A 387 -15.61 -9.22 45.15
N PRO A 388 -16.12 -8.04 45.55
CA PRO A 388 -17.53 -7.76 45.68
C PRO A 388 -18.28 -7.54 44.37
N ARG A 389 -19.56 -7.89 44.35
CA ARG A 389 -20.52 -7.71 43.26
C ARG A 389 -20.71 -6.23 42.89
N PRO A 390 -20.91 -5.87 41.61
CA PRO A 390 -21.23 -4.50 41.23
C PRO A 390 -22.68 -4.13 41.58
N ALA A 391 -22.84 -2.86 41.95
CA ALA A 391 -24.10 -2.24 42.32
C ALA A 391 -25.01 -2.05 41.08
N THR A 392 -26.30 -2.18 41.33
CA THR A 392 -27.42 -1.97 40.40
C THR A 392 -27.49 -0.56 39.84
N VAL A 393 -27.65 -0.47 38.52
CA VAL A 393 -27.97 0.79 37.80
C VAL A 393 -29.45 1.13 37.99
N PRO A 394 -29.85 2.38 38.26
CA PRO A 394 -31.23 2.80 38.24
C PRO A 394 -31.76 2.99 36.84
N GLY A 395 -33.03 2.63 36.61
CA GLY A 395 -33.74 2.77 35.34
C GLY A 395 -34.07 4.23 34.97
N PRO A 396 -34.48 4.45 33.71
CA PRO A 396 -34.67 5.76 33.13
C PRO A 396 -36.08 6.29 33.39
N ASP A 397 -36.17 7.52 33.90
CA ASP A 397 -37.39 8.30 33.85
C ASP A 397 -37.11 9.70 33.28
N ALA A 398 -38.08 10.16 32.46
CA ALA A 398 -38.34 11.49 31.96
C ALA A 398 -37.64 11.92 30.64
N ILE A 399 -38.41 11.78 29.56
CA ILE A 399 -38.25 12.46 28.27
C ILE A 399 -38.89 13.88 28.40
N PRO A 400 -38.21 14.96 27.98
CA PRO A 400 -38.87 16.21 27.67
C PRO A 400 -39.27 16.27 26.19
N GLU A 401 -40.39 16.91 25.95
CA GLU A 401 -41.13 17.04 24.70
C GLU A 401 -40.37 17.65 23.52
N ALA A 402 -40.81 17.24 22.35
CA ALA A 402 -40.34 17.54 21.02
C ALA A 402 -40.26 19.03 20.67
N VAL A 403 -39.13 19.47 20.15
CA VAL A 403 -39.00 20.62 19.25
C VAL A 403 -39.08 20.07 17.81
N GLY A 404 -39.95 20.68 16.98
CA GLY A 404 -40.26 20.23 15.63
C GLY A 404 -39.06 20.32 14.68
N PRO A 405 -39.14 19.63 13.56
CA PRO A 405 -38.00 19.43 12.68
C PRO A 405 -37.64 20.68 11.86
N GLU A 406 -36.36 21.03 11.86
CA GLU A 406 -35.78 21.90 10.85
C GLU A 406 -35.80 21.18 9.48
N PRO A 407 -35.91 21.88 8.34
CA PRO A 407 -36.01 21.24 7.02
C PRO A 407 -34.67 20.61 6.62
N GLU A 408 -34.72 19.32 6.29
CA GLU A 408 -33.60 18.54 5.73
C GLU A 408 -33.10 19.17 4.43
N ALA A 409 -31.79 19.32 4.31
CA ALA A 409 -31.13 19.62 3.04
C ALA A 409 -31.33 18.46 2.05
N PRO A 410 -31.59 18.71 0.76
CA PRO A 410 -31.87 17.66 -0.20
C PRO A 410 -30.67 16.73 -0.42
N SER A 411 -30.96 15.44 -0.48
CA SER A 411 -30.00 14.37 -0.77
C SER A 411 -29.36 14.57 -2.16
N PRO A 412 -28.07 14.24 -2.34
CA PRO A 412 -27.42 14.27 -3.66
C PRO A 412 -28.11 13.43 -4.74
N TYR A 413 -29.02 12.54 -4.36
CA TYR A 413 -29.77 11.67 -5.29
C TYR A 413 -31.02 12.34 -5.90
N ASP A 414 -31.51 13.44 -5.34
CA ASP A 414 -32.73 14.11 -5.83
C ASP A 414 -32.49 15.05 -7.02
N LEU A 415 -31.25 15.21 -7.46
CA LEU A 415 -30.88 16.04 -8.62
C LEU A 415 -30.82 15.26 -9.95
N LEU A 416 -31.06 13.95 -9.95
CA LEU A 416 -30.97 13.12 -11.16
C LEU A 416 -32.30 12.80 -11.84
N THR A 417 -33.43 13.33 -11.37
CA THR A 417 -34.76 13.02 -11.90
C THR A 417 -35.50 14.21 -12.53
N LYS A 418 -34.81 15.25 -12.99
CA LYS A 418 -35.46 16.30 -13.79
C LYS A 418 -35.24 16.03 -15.25
N GLU A 419 -36.31 15.59 -15.95
CA GLU A 419 -36.41 15.51 -17.40
C GLU A 419 -36.17 16.88 -18.04
N ILE A 420 -35.22 16.96 -18.96
CA ILE A 420 -34.98 18.11 -19.84
C ILE A 420 -35.87 17.93 -21.09
N PRO A 421 -36.72 18.89 -21.44
CA PRO A 421 -37.55 18.78 -22.66
C PRO A 421 -36.65 18.83 -23.91
N MET A 422 -36.80 17.83 -24.77
CA MET A 422 -36.20 17.79 -26.10
C MET A 422 -36.86 18.82 -27.03
N THR A 423 -36.10 19.79 -27.49
CA THR A 423 -36.51 20.61 -28.64
C THR A 423 -36.08 19.94 -29.93
N ASP A 424 -37.08 19.75 -30.80
CA ASP A 424 -37.03 19.15 -32.10
C ASP A 424 -36.23 20.04 -33.08
N HIS A 425 -35.15 19.51 -33.67
CA HIS A 425 -34.56 20.05 -34.89
C HIS A 425 -34.35 18.91 -35.89
N SER A 426 -35.33 18.76 -36.76
CA SER A 426 -35.23 17.94 -37.95
C SER A 426 -34.23 18.53 -38.94
N SER A 427 -33.15 17.82 -39.24
CA SER A 427 -32.46 17.95 -40.52
C SER A 427 -31.96 16.57 -40.95
N SER A 428 -32.49 16.20 -42.11
CA SER A 428 -32.25 14.99 -42.88
C SER A 428 -30.78 14.76 -43.19
N ASN A 429 -30.25 13.62 -42.79
CA ASN A 429 -29.10 13.00 -43.44
C ASN A 429 -29.31 11.48 -43.54
N SER A 430 -29.29 11.01 -44.78
CA SER A 430 -29.46 9.64 -45.20
C SER A 430 -28.41 8.73 -44.52
N VAL A 431 -28.90 7.88 -43.61
CA VAL A 431 -28.11 6.79 -43.00
C VAL A 431 -28.16 5.60 -43.93
N ILE A 432 -27.02 5.16 -44.38
CA ILE A 432 -26.84 3.83 -44.99
C ILE A 432 -27.13 2.81 -43.89
N GLU A 433 -28.27 2.12 -44.00
CA GLU A 433 -28.62 1.00 -43.13
C GLU A 433 -27.61 -0.14 -43.38
N GLY A 434 -26.73 -0.38 -42.39
CA GLY A 434 -26.05 -1.64 -42.23
C GLY A 434 -27.02 -2.67 -41.62
N PRO A 435 -26.82 -3.97 -41.83
CA PRO A 435 -27.75 -5.00 -41.39
C PRO A 435 -27.99 -4.94 -39.89
N ARG A 436 -29.29 -4.98 -39.51
CA ARG A 436 -29.73 -5.08 -38.11
C ARG A 436 -29.37 -6.47 -37.58
N ASP A 437 -28.45 -6.53 -36.63
CA ASP A 437 -28.10 -7.74 -35.85
C ASP A 437 -29.15 -8.00 -34.75
N ASP A 438 -30.43 -8.02 -35.06
CA ASP A 438 -31.50 -8.32 -34.10
C ASP A 438 -32.00 -9.77 -34.16
N GLU A 439 -31.27 -10.67 -34.78
CA GLU A 439 -31.53 -12.11 -34.72
C GLU A 439 -30.23 -12.90 -34.63
N ALA A 440 -29.56 -12.86 -33.44
CA ALA A 440 -28.80 -14.04 -33.04
C ALA A 440 -29.85 -15.14 -32.75
N PRO A 441 -29.78 -16.32 -33.42
CA PRO A 441 -30.75 -17.37 -33.18
C PRO A 441 -30.77 -17.72 -31.69
N ALA A 442 -31.96 -17.80 -31.09
CA ALA A 442 -32.20 -18.28 -29.76
C ALA A 442 -31.32 -19.50 -29.51
N GLY A 443 -30.45 -19.41 -28.51
CA GLY A 443 -29.31 -20.21 -28.26
C GLY A 443 -29.43 -21.67 -28.70
N SER A 444 -28.65 -22.08 -29.68
CA SER A 444 -28.38 -23.47 -29.87
C SER A 444 -27.60 -23.94 -28.66
N TYR A 445 -28.26 -24.62 -27.76
CA TYR A 445 -27.71 -25.30 -26.61
C TYR A 445 -26.73 -26.35 -27.13
N THR A 446 -25.47 -26.02 -27.20
CA THR A 446 -24.41 -27.00 -27.49
C THR A 446 -24.23 -27.82 -26.22
N ALA A 447 -24.53 -29.13 -26.31
CA ALA A 447 -24.25 -30.05 -25.22
C ALA A 447 -22.77 -29.91 -24.77
N PRO A 448 -22.50 -30.00 -23.45
CA PRO A 448 -21.13 -29.92 -22.96
C PRO A 448 -20.25 -30.92 -23.68
N THR A 449 -19.10 -30.47 -24.17
CA THR A 449 -18.13 -31.33 -24.87
C THR A 449 -17.32 -32.19 -23.92
N ASP A 450 -17.21 -31.78 -22.65
CA ASP A 450 -16.53 -32.54 -21.59
C ASP A 450 -17.55 -33.37 -20.82
N PRO A 451 -17.37 -34.70 -20.70
CA PRO A 451 -18.32 -35.57 -19.99
C PRO A 451 -18.46 -35.31 -18.50
N ARG A 452 -17.58 -34.50 -17.90
CA ARG A 452 -17.66 -34.07 -16.49
C ARG A 452 -18.68 -32.94 -16.31
N ASP A 453 -18.96 -32.18 -17.37
CA ASP A 453 -19.81 -31.02 -17.34
C ASP A 453 -21.29 -31.41 -17.56
N HIS A 454 -22.19 -30.62 -17.02
CA HIS A 454 -23.63 -30.77 -17.27
C HIS A 454 -24.25 -29.45 -17.72
N ALA A 455 -25.37 -29.56 -18.35
CA ALA A 455 -26.08 -28.44 -18.88
C ALA A 455 -26.88 -27.69 -17.78
N VAL A 456 -26.91 -26.38 -17.85
CA VAL A 456 -27.75 -25.49 -17.01
C VAL A 456 -28.53 -24.53 -17.88
N VAL A 457 -29.62 -24.01 -17.35
CA VAL A 457 -30.44 -22.99 -18.01
C VAL A 457 -29.95 -21.61 -17.56
N PRO A 458 -29.35 -20.79 -18.44
CA PRO A 458 -28.77 -19.51 -18.06
C PRO A 458 -29.77 -18.56 -17.37
N GLU A 459 -31.02 -18.57 -17.81
CA GLU A 459 -32.07 -17.74 -17.24
C GLU A 459 -32.36 -18.07 -15.78
N GLU A 460 -32.32 -19.36 -15.39
CA GLU A 460 -32.51 -19.82 -14.00
C GLU A 460 -31.36 -19.40 -13.12
N VAL A 461 -30.12 -19.51 -13.62
CA VAL A 461 -28.91 -19.06 -12.90
C VAL A 461 -28.93 -17.56 -12.71
N ASN A 462 -29.28 -16.80 -13.75
CA ASN A 462 -29.38 -15.34 -13.70
C ASN A 462 -30.53 -14.84 -12.80
N ALA A 463 -31.58 -15.62 -12.61
CA ALA A 463 -32.72 -15.27 -11.74
C ALA A 463 -32.41 -15.46 -10.26
N SER A 464 -31.35 -16.17 -9.91
CA SER A 464 -30.97 -16.46 -8.54
C SER A 464 -29.69 -15.73 -8.12
N SER A 465 -29.56 -15.40 -6.83
CA SER A 465 -28.31 -14.87 -6.29
C SER A 465 -27.38 -16.04 -5.97
N LYS A 466 -26.32 -16.22 -6.77
CA LYS A 466 -25.26 -17.21 -6.55
C LYS A 466 -24.03 -16.53 -6.00
N TRP A 467 -23.43 -17.11 -4.97
CA TRP A 467 -22.31 -16.55 -4.23
C TRP A 467 -21.14 -17.54 -4.20
N ALA A 468 -19.93 -17.03 -4.19
CA ALA A 468 -18.74 -17.82 -3.94
C ALA A 468 -17.83 -17.13 -2.93
N MET A 469 -17.18 -17.92 -2.08
CA MET A 469 -16.14 -17.46 -1.18
C MET A 469 -14.84 -18.20 -1.50
N TYR A 470 -13.77 -17.42 -1.54
CA TYR A 470 -12.41 -17.90 -1.78
C TYR A 470 -11.59 -17.58 -0.53
N SER A 471 -11.19 -18.58 0.22
CA SER A 471 -10.46 -18.39 1.47
C SER A 471 -9.10 -19.05 1.41
N VAL A 472 -8.06 -18.26 1.63
CA VAL A 472 -6.65 -18.66 1.58
C VAL A 472 -6.07 -18.69 2.98
N PHE A 473 -5.30 -19.72 3.25
CA PHE A 473 -4.69 -19.98 4.55
C PHE A 473 -3.22 -20.38 4.40
N SER A 474 -2.41 -20.08 5.42
CA SER A 474 -1.09 -20.65 5.64
C SER A 474 -1.09 -21.56 6.86
N VAL A 475 -0.20 -22.55 6.90
CA VAL A 475 -0.01 -23.41 8.06
C VAL A 475 0.72 -22.63 9.15
N ALA A 476 0.04 -22.35 10.26
CA ALA A 476 0.58 -21.61 11.40
C ALA A 476 1.24 -22.51 12.44
N THR A 477 0.71 -23.73 12.61
CA THR A 477 1.25 -24.75 13.51
C THR A 477 1.25 -26.10 12.81
N PRO A 478 2.27 -26.95 13.02
CA PRO A 478 2.35 -28.26 12.37
C PRO A 478 1.08 -29.10 12.59
N LEU A 479 0.66 -29.81 11.54
CA LEU A 479 -0.42 -30.80 11.64
C LEU A 479 0.05 -32.04 12.44
N PRO A 480 -0.86 -32.84 13.00
CA PRO A 480 -0.49 -34.07 13.69
C PRO A 480 0.33 -35.00 12.81
N ALA A 481 1.45 -35.50 13.34
CA ALA A 481 2.31 -36.44 12.64
C ALA A 481 1.66 -37.83 12.49
N ASP A 482 0.80 -38.20 13.41
CA ASP A 482 0.01 -39.44 13.35
C ASP A 482 -1.04 -39.37 12.26
N ASP A 483 -1.02 -40.34 11.33
CA ASP A 483 -1.91 -40.38 10.15
C ASP A 483 -3.40 -40.49 10.54
N VAL A 484 -3.72 -41.23 11.61
CA VAL A 484 -5.11 -41.40 12.04
C VAL A 484 -5.64 -40.12 12.63
N ALA A 485 -4.88 -39.51 13.54
CA ALA A 485 -5.24 -38.23 14.15
C ALA A 485 -5.38 -37.13 13.09
N ARG A 486 -4.49 -37.07 12.10
CA ARG A 486 -4.54 -36.10 11.02
C ARG A 486 -5.78 -36.28 10.15
N ARG A 487 -6.14 -37.53 9.76
CA ARG A 487 -7.36 -37.82 8.98
C ARG A 487 -8.62 -37.46 9.75
N GLN A 488 -8.73 -37.83 11.01
CA GLN A 488 -9.87 -37.49 11.85
C GLN A 488 -10.06 -35.96 11.98
N LEU A 489 -8.98 -35.24 12.13
CA LEU A 489 -8.98 -33.78 12.18
C LEU A 489 -9.51 -33.16 10.87
N ILE A 490 -9.15 -33.71 9.73
CA ILE A 490 -9.59 -33.25 8.40
C ILE A 490 -11.06 -33.61 8.15
N GLU A 491 -11.43 -34.88 8.33
CA GLU A 491 -12.79 -35.37 8.11
C GLU A 491 -13.78 -34.64 9.00
N GLY A 492 -13.47 -34.46 10.28
CA GLY A 492 -14.32 -33.72 11.20
C GLY A 492 -14.46 -32.23 10.83
N SER A 493 -13.45 -31.64 10.22
CA SER A 493 -13.51 -30.25 9.76
C SER A 493 -14.37 -30.10 8.51
N ASP A 494 -14.26 -31.01 7.55
CA ASP A 494 -15.05 -31.01 6.32
C ASP A 494 -16.52 -31.30 6.59
N GLU A 495 -16.83 -32.28 7.48
CA GLU A 495 -18.18 -32.56 7.92
C GLU A 495 -18.81 -31.34 8.61
N TRP A 496 -18.04 -30.65 9.48
CA TRP A 496 -18.57 -29.51 10.22
C TRP A 496 -18.86 -28.31 9.29
N VAL A 497 -18.02 -28.06 8.30
CA VAL A 497 -18.28 -27.07 7.25
C VAL A 497 -19.52 -27.45 6.43
N GLY A 498 -19.67 -28.70 6.06
CA GLY A 498 -20.84 -29.23 5.32
C GLY A 498 -22.19 -28.94 5.99
N GLN A 499 -22.23 -28.83 7.33
CA GLN A 499 -23.44 -28.45 8.08
C GLN A 499 -23.91 -27.02 7.82
N SER A 500 -23.11 -26.15 7.24
CA SER A 500 -23.50 -24.79 6.82
C SER A 500 -24.37 -24.80 5.55
N GLY A 501 -24.44 -25.90 4.82
CA GLY A 501 -25.19 -26.05 3.56
C GLY A 501 -24.48 -25.40 2.36
N VAL A 502 -23.17 -25.19 2.42
CA VAL A 502 -22.36 -24.73 1.29
C VAL A 502 -21.88 -25.92 0.46
N GLU A 503 -21.71 -25.70 -0.84
CA GLU A 503 -20.97 -26.60 -1.72
C GLU A 503 -19.49 -26.27 -1.68
N THR A 504 -18.63 -27.25 -1.41
CA THR A 504 -17.18 -27.10 -1.55
C THR A 504 -16.75 -27.45 -2.99
N ARG A 505 -16.48 -26.44 -3.84
CA ARG A 505 -16.01 -26.66 -5.21
C ARG A 505 -14.63 -27.29 -5.23
N GLY A 506 -13.76 -26.93 -4.31
CA GLY A 506 -12.45 -27.57 -4.25
C GLY A 506 -11.54 -27.04 -3.14
N TRP A 507 -10.55 -27.86 -2.83
CA TRP A 507 -9.37 -27.54 -2.05
C TRP A 507 -8.18 -27.46 -3.00
N TYR A 508 -7.36 -26.42 -2.91
CA TYR A 508 -6.25 -26.17 -3.80
C TYR A 508 -4.96 -26.03 -3.00
N ASP A 509 -3.98 -26.86 -3.33
CA ASP A 509 -2.64 -26.85 -2.73
C ASP A 509 -1.81 -25.71 -3.35
N LEU A 510 -1.55 -24.67 -2.57
CA LEU A 510 -0.78 -23.50 -2.98
C LEU A 510 0.70 -23.63 -2.61
N SER A 511 1.06 -24.63 -1.79
CA SER A 511 2.41 -24.79 -1.24
C SER A 511 3.45 -24.92 -2.37
N GLY A 512 4.53 -24.15 -2.26
CA GLY A 512 5.59 -24.12 -3.26
C GLY A 512 5.33 -23.24 -4.49
N LEU A 513 4.06 -22.84 -4.74
CA LEU A 513 3.71 -21.84 -5.75
C LEU A 513 3.58 -20.42 -5.16
N ARG A 514 3.37 -20.35 -3.85
CA ARG A 514 3.47 -19.11 -3.06
C ARG A 514 4.23 -19.38 -1.76
N ALA A 515 4.95 -18.38 -1.29
CA ALA A 515 5.72 -18.48 -0.05
C ALA A 515 4.87 -18.19 1.22
N ASP A 516 3.75 -17.51 1.06
CA ASP A 516 2.91 -16.97 2.13
C ASP A 516 1.55 -17.68 2.26
N ALA A 517 1.29 -18.72 1.46
CA ALA A 517 0.02 -19.42 1.45
C ALA A 517 0.16 -20.91 1.09
N ASP A 518 -0.58 -21.78 1.79
CA ASP A 518 -0.49 -23.24 1.63
C ASP A 518 -1.80 -23.86 1.13
N LEU A 519 -2.94 -23.23 1.41
CA LEU A 519 -4.27 -23.77 1.11
C LEU A 519 -5.21 -22.69 0.62
N LEU A 520 -5.98 -22.98 -0.44
CA LEU A 520 -7.20 -22.26 -0.78
C LEU A 520 -8.39 -23.20 -0.73
N VAL A 521 -9.47 -22.76 -0.10
CA VAL A 521 -10.77 -23.45 -0.14
C VAL A 521 -11.78 -22.57 -0.86
N TRP A 522 -12.52 -23.17 -1.80
CA TRP A 522 -13.53 -22.49 -2.62
C TRP A 522 -14.91 -23.04 -2.30
N TRP A 523 -15.76 -22.20 -1.71
CA TRP A 523 -17.15 -22.53 -1.35
C TRP A 523 -18.14 -21.79 -2.25
N LEU A 524 -19.26 -22.47 -2.58
CA LEU A 524 -20.39 -21.94 -3.32
C LEU A 524 -21.67 -22.00 -2.48
N SER A 525 -22.56 -21.02 -2.64
CA SER A 525 -23.87 -21.01 -1.95
C SER A 525 -24.85 -20.05 -2.61
N ASP A 526 -26.13 -20.28 -2.40
CA ASP A 526 -27.19 -19.31 -2.75
C ASP A 526 -27.41 -18.27 -1.63
N ASN A 527 -26.73 -18.43 -0.49
CA ASN A 527 -26.89 -17.59 0.68
C ASN A 527 -25.53 -17.12 1.22
N PRO A 528 -25.25 -15.80 1.25
CA PRO A 528 -23.98 -15.30 1.76
C PRO A 528 -23.76 -15.58 3.26
N THR A 529 -24.84 -15.67 4.05
CA THR A 529 -24.74 -16.03 5.49
C THR A 529 -24.23 -17.44 5.67
N ALA A 530 -24.63 -18.38 4.78
CA ALA A 530 -24.12 -19.74 4.81
C ALA A 530 -22.60 -19.81 4.54
N LEU A 531 -22.08 -18.94 3.65
CA LEU A 531 -20.63 -18.81 3.42
C LEU A 531 -19.90 -18.28 4.66
N GLN A 532 -20.46 -17.30 5.35
CA GLN A 532 -19.88 -16.81 6.61
C GLN A 532 -19.91 -17.89 7.70
N ASP A 533 -20.99 -18.65 7.81
CA ASP A 533 -21.10 -19.79 8.74
C ASP A 533 -20.06 -20.87 8.40
N ALA A 534 -19.90 -21.21 7.12
CA ALA A 534 -18.87 -22.14 6.66
C ALA A 534 -17.47 -21.69 7.07
N TYR A 535 -17.15 -20.40 6.84
CA TYR A 535 -15.87 -19.83 7.24
C TYR A 535 -15.65 -19.90 8.75
N HIS A 536 -16.65 -19.52 9.55
CA HIS A 536 -16.56 -19.59 11.02
C HIS A 536 -16.39 -21.03 11.50
N ARG A 537 -17.15 -22.00 10.94
CA ARG A 537 -17.00 -23.42 11.25
C ARG A 537 -15.61 -23.92 10.88
N PHE A 538 -15.14 -23.60 9.69
CA PHE A 538 -13.80 -23.98 9.26
C PHE A 538 -12.74 -23.44 10.23
N ARG A 539 -12.78 -22.13 10.56
CA ARG A 539 -11.86 -21.49 11.49
C ARG A 539 -11.93 -22.06 12.92
N GLY A 540 -13.13 -22.45 13.37
CA GLY A 540 -13.37 -23.07 14.67
C GLY A 540 -13.06 -24.57 14.73
N SER A 541 -12.88 -25.23 13.58
CA SER A 541 -12.61 -26.66 13.48
C SER A 541 -11.22 -27.03 14.01
N GLY A 542 -10.98 -28.32 14.19
CA GLY A 542 -9.67 -28.83 14.55
C GLY A 542 -8.60 -28.38 13.58
N LEU A 543 -8.82 -28.55 12.28
CA LEU A 543 -7.89 -28.11 11.23
C LEU A 543 -7.73 -26.58 11.21
N GLY A 544 -8.83 -25.84 11.27
CA GLY A 544 -8.80 -24.39 11.18
C GLY A 544 -7.96 -23.69 12.26
N ARG A 545 -7.74 -24.36 13.39
CA ARG A 545 -6.86 -23.88 14.46
C ARG A 545 -5.37 -24.00 14.14
N HIS A 546 -5.01 -24.86 13.20
CA HIS A 546 -3.64 -24.98 12.69
C HIS A 546 -3.32 -23.96 11.59
N LEU A 547 -4.36 -23.26 11.08
CA LEU A 547 -4.26 -22.41 9.91
C LEU A 547 -4.40 -20.92 10.28
N HIS A 548 -3.61 -20.08 9.60
CA HIS A 548 -3.72 -18.62 9.63
C HIS A 548 -4.41 -18.14 8.35
N PRO A 549 -5.43 -17.27 8.41
CA PRO A 549 -6.04 -16.71 7.21
C PRO A 549 -5.11 -15.69 6.55
N VAL A 550 -4.87 -15.87 5.25
CA VAL A 550 -4.03 -14.99 4.43
C VAL A 550 -4.89 -14.04 3.60
N TRP A 551 -5.97 -14.56 3.01
CA TRP A 551 -6.84 -13.79 2.13
C TRP A 551 -8.22 -14.45 2.10
N SER A 552 -9.29 -13.68 2.15
CA SER A 552 -10.65 -14.21 2.01
C SER A 552 -11.54 -13.19 1.37
N ASN A 553 -12.19 -13.56 0.27
CA ASN A 553 -13.07 -12.68 -0.46
C ASN A 553 -14.32 -13.40 -0.94
N VAL A 554 -15.41 -12.66 -1.03
CA VAL A 554 -16.70 -13.12 -1.50
C VAL A 554 -17.04 -12.41 -2.81
N GLY A 555 -17.60 -13.16 -3.76
CA GLY A 555 -18.17 -12.61 -4.97
C GLY A 555 -19.59 -13.09 -5.20
N VAL A 556 -20.40 -12.28 -5.85
CA VAL A 556 -21.77 -12.58 -6.23
C VAL A 556 -21.90 -12.62 -7.75
N HIS A 557 -22.65 -13.60 -8.26
CA HIS A 557 -22.99 -13.61 -9.68
C HIS A 557 -23.92 -12.45 -10.01
N ARG A 558 -23.60 -11.74 -11.09
CA ARG A 558 -24.46 -10.77 -11.75
C ARG A 558 -24.44 -11.04 -13.25
N PRO A 559 -25.57 -10.96 -13.95
CA PRO A 559 -25.60 -11.13 -15.40
C PRO A 559 -24.61 -10.17 -16.08
N ALA A 560 -23.89 -10.66 -17.07
CA ALA A 560 -22.92 -9.85 -17.79
C ALA A 560 -23.61 -8.71 -18.57
N GLU A 561 -23.00 -7.52 -18.61
CA GLU A 561 -23.57 -6.29 -19.16
C GLU A 561 -23.99 -6.43 -20.62
N PHE A 562 -23.18 -7.14 -21.44
CA PHE A 562 -23.39 -7.23 -22.89
C PHE A 562 -23.68 -8.65 -23.39
N ASN A 563 -23.66 -9.67 -22.55
CA ASN A 563 -23.97 -11.05 -22.92
C ASN A 563 -24.58 -11.83 -21.76
N LYS A 564 -25.90 -11.80 -21.64
CA LYS A 564 -26.63 -12.45 -20.54
C LYS A 564 -26.57 -13.98 -20.54
N SER A 565 -26.20 -14.61 -21.65
CA SER A 565 -26.00 -16.07 -21.71
C SER A 565 -24.62 -16.52 -21.18
N HIS A 566 -23.70 -15.57 -21.00
CA HIS A 566 -22.38 -15.86 -20.44
C HIS A 566 -22.45 -16.02 -18.93
N LEU A 567 -22.26 -17.25 -18.45
CA LEU A 567 -22.25 -17.59 -17.02
C LEU A 567 -20.81 -17.83 -16.51
N PRO A 568 -20.51 -17.49 -15.26
CA PRO A 568 -19.30 -17.97 -14.60
C PRO A 568 -19.25 -19.50 -14.60
N SER A 569 -18.12 -20.10 -14.97
CA SER A 569 -17.99 -21.55 -15.11
C SER A 569 -18.42 -22.32 -13.85
N CYS A 570 -18.17 -21.78 -12.66
CA CYS A 570 -18.58 -22.38 -11.40
C CYS A 570 -20.10 -22.49 -11.21
N PHE A 571 -20.90 -21.73 -11.98
CA PHE A 571 -22.37 -21.79 -11.97
C PHE A 571 -22.95 -22.24 -13.33
N ALA A 572 -22.07 -22.52 -14.29
CA ALA A 572 -22.46 -22.96 -15.63
C ALA A 572 -22.52 -24.49 -15.80
N GLY A 573 -22.58 -25.26 -14.71
CA GLY A 573 -22.54 -26.72 -14.77
C GLY A 573 -21.17 -27.31 -15.13
N VAL A 574 -20.12 -26.49 -15.10
CA VAL A 574 -18.75 -26.92 -15.39
C VAL A 574 -18.14 -27.54 -14.14
N ALA A 575 -17.69 -28.79 -14.25
CA ALA A 575 -16.99 -29.47 -13.18
C ALA A 575 -15.63 -28.82 -12.87
N PRO A 576 -15.16 -28.86 -11.63
CA PRO A 576 -13.85 -28.33 -11.27
C PRO A 576 -12.72 -28.98 -12.08
N ARG A 577 -11.72 -28.17 -12.49
CA ARG A 577 -10.54 -28.66 -13.21
C ARG A 577 -9.38 -28.92 -12.24
N ARG A 578 -8.32 -29.53 -12.75
CA ARG A 578 -7.17 -29.94 -11.93
C ARG A 578 -6.40 -28.77 -11.36
N TRP A 579 -6.22 -27.69 -12.10
CA TRP A 579 -5.49 -26.49 -11.69
C TRP A 579 -6.42 -25.29 -11.68
N ALA A 580 -6.19 -24.38 -10.74
CA ALA A 580 -6.88 -23.10 -10.76
C ALA A 580 -5.95 -21.97 -10.32
N ALA A 581 -6.16 -20.80 -10.94
CA ALA A 581 -5.55 -19.52 -10.55
C ALA A 581 -6.65 -18.55 -10.14
N PHE A 582 -6.57 -18.05 -8.91
CA PHE A 582 -7.52 -17.12 -8.31
C PHE A 582 -6.87 -15.76 -8.15
N TYR A 583 -7.58 -14.71 -8.51
CA TYR A 583 -7.06 -13.35 -8.36
C TYR A 583 -8.17 -12.32 -8.31
N PRO A 584 -7.97 -11.19 -7.61
CA PRO A 584 -8.87 -10.07 -7.63
C PRO A 584 -8.65 -9.20 -8.88
N PHE A 585 -9.60 -8.32 -9.14
CA PHE A 585 -9.53 -7.43 -10.27
C PHE A 585 -10.28 -6.12 -9.96
N VAL A 586 -9.65 -4.98 -10.28
CA VAL A 586 -10.24 -3.65 -10.16
C VAL A 586 -10.06 -2.91 -11.47
N ARG A 587 -11.15 -2.35 -11.98
CA ARG A 587 -11.13 -1.49 -13.18
C ARG A 587 -10.56 -0.12 -12.86
N SER A 588 -9.97 0.52 -13.86
CA SER A 588 -9.58 1.93 -13.74
C SER A 588 -10.80 2.82 -13.52
N LYS A 589 -10.63 3.91 -12.81
CA LYS A 589 -11.72 4.88 -12.53
C LYS A 589 -12.42 5.36 -13.80
N GLY A 590 -11.71 5.44 -14.93
CA GLY A 590 -12.28 5.85 -16.23
C GLY A 590 -13.13 4.79 -16.91
N TRP A 591 -12.99 3.50 -16.57
CA TRP A 591 -13.69 2.41 -17.25
C TRP A 591 -15.21 2.60 -17.27
N TYR A 592 -15.80 2.85 -16.11
CA TYR A 592 -17.26 2.96 -15.97
C TYR A 592 -17.83 4.24 -16.58
N LEU A 593 -16.97 5.22 -16.87
CA LEU A 593 -17.33 6.49 -17.52
C LEU A 593 -17.18 6.42 -19.04
N LEU A 594 -16.61 5.35 -19.59
CA LEU A 594 -16.52 5.16 -21.03
C LEU A 594 -17.92 4.97 -21.65
N PRO A 595 -18.12 5.39 -22.91
CA PRO A 595 -19.32 5.05 -23.66
C PRO A 595 -19.56 3.53 -23.67
N ALA A 596 -20.82 3.09 -23.55
CA ALA A 596 -21.16 1.67 -23.52
C ALA A 596 -20.68 0.91 -24.77
N ALA A 597 -20.67 1.57 -25.95
CA ALA A 597 -20.17 0.98 -27.20
C ALA A 597 -18.68 0.63 -27.12
N ASP A 598 -17.86 1.48 -26.49
CA ASP A 598 -16.41 1.24 -26.33
C ASP A 598 -16.15 0.09 -25.35
N ARG A 599 -16.87 0.07 -24.22
CA ARG A 599 -16.79 -1.06 -23.26
C ARG A 599 -17.19 -2.38 -23.92
N SER A 600 -18.30 -2.37 -24.66
CA SER A 600 -18.78 -3.55 -25.40
C SER A 600 -17.76 -4.05 -26.41
N ARG A 601 -17.14 -3.15 -27.19
CA ARG A 601 -16.10 -3.49 -28.16
C ARG A 601 -14.89 -4.15 -27.48
N MET A 602 -14.36 -3.53 -26.43
CA MET A 602 -13.19 -4.05 -25.69
C MET A 602 -13.49 -5.37 -24.98
N LEU A 603 -14.69 -5.52 -24.41
CA LEU A 603 -15.09 -6.79 -23.78
C LEU A 603 -15.35 -7.89 -24.81
N ARG A 604 -15.80 -7.56 -26.02
CA ARG A 604 -15.92 -8.53 -27.13
C ARG A 604 -14.54 -9.02 -27.57
N GLU A 605 -13.57 -8.13 -27.75
CA GLU A 605 -12.17 -8.49 -28.05
C GLU A 605 -11.62 -9.42 -26.97
N HIS A 606 -11.75 -9.04 -25.70
CA HIS A 606 -11.34 -9.84 -24.55
C HIS A 606 -12.01 -11.22 -24.54
N GLY A 607 -13.32 -11.26 -24.80
CA GLY A 607 -14.10 -12.50 -24.85
C GLY A 607 -13.68 -13.42 -26.01
N MET A 608 -13.33 -12.87 -27.18
CA MET A 608 -12.83 -13.68 -28.32
C MET A 608 -11.48 -14.33 -28.00
N VAL A 609 -10.59 -13.60 -27.36
CA VAL A 609 -9.28 -14.16 -26.93
C VAL A 609 -9.48 -15.26 -25.88
N GLY A 610 -10.36 -15.07 -24.91
CA GLY A 610 -10.71 -16.08 -23.93
C GLY A 610 -11.37 -17.32 -24.56
N ALA A 611 -12.28 -17.13 -25.52
CA ALA A 611 -12.99 -18.22 -26.20
C ALA A 611 -12.06 -19.09 -27.08
N ALA A 612 -10.95 -18.55 -27.57
CA ALA A 612 -9.94 -19.32 -28.32
C ALA A 612 -9.27 -20.40 -27.44
N SER A 613 -9.36 -20.27 -26.13
CA SER A 613 -8.80 -21.24 -25.14
C SER A 613 -9.93 -21.91 -24.35
N SER A 614 -10.81 -22.63 -25.05
CA SER A 614 -12.01 -23.28 -24.48
C SER A 614 -11.70 -24.37 -23.44
N ASP A 615 -10.47 -24.82 -23.35
CA ASP A 615 -9.93 -25.77 -22.36
C ASP A 615 -9.71 -25.11 -20.99
N VAL A 616 -9.58 -23.78 -20.93
CA VAL A 616 -9.51 -23.00 -19.68
C VAL A 616 -10.88 -22.38 -19.39
N LYS A 617 -11.39 -22.61 -18.19
CA LYS A 617 -12.69 -22.18 -17.74
C LYS A 617 -12.57 -20.97 -16.83
N ALA A 618 -13.35 -19.93 -17.07
CA ALA A 618 -13.31 -18.69 -16.33
C ALA A 618 -14.56 -18.49 -15.46
N SER A 619 -14.36 -18.07 -14.24
CA SER A 619 -15.41 -17.61 -13.33
C SER A 619 -15.09 -16.18 -12.91
N THR A 620 -15.97 -15.21 -13.25
CA THR A 620 -15.84 -13.81 -12.86
C THR A 620 -17.05 -13.43 -12.03
N LEU A 621 -16.82 -13.01 -10.78
CA LEU A 621 -17.89 -12.64 -9.85
C LEU A 621 -17.71 -11.20 -9.38
N ALA A 622 -18.83 -10.47 -9.25
CA ALA A 622 -18.82 -9.11 -8.73
C ALA A 622 -18.57 -9.10 -7.22
N ALA A 623 -17.68 -8.24 -6.76
CA ALA A 623 -17.30 -8.10 -5.35
C ALA A 623 -17.42 -6.65 -4.83
N PHE A 624 -18.15 -5.79 -5.54
CA PHE A 624 -18.37 -4.39 -5.14
C PHE A 624 -18.96 -4.31 -3.74
N ALA A 625 -18.34 -3.52 -2.87
CA ALA A 625 -18.71 -3.34 -1.47
C ALA A 625 -18.64 -4.63 -0.59
N LEU A 626 -18.02 -5.70 -1.10
CA LEU A 626 -17.80 -6.94 -0.34
C LEU A 626 -16.35 -7.06 0.19
N GLY A 627 -15.48 -6.15 -0.18
CA GLY A 627 -14.07 -6.05 0.19
C GLY A 627 -13.41 -4.93 -0.61
N ASP A 628 -12.10 -5.01 -0.77
CA ASP A 628 -11.28 -3.98 -1.43
C ASP A 628 -11.28 -4.11 -2.97
N TYR A 629 -11.96 -5.12 -3.52
CA TYR A 629 -11.93 -5.43 -4.95
C TYR A 629 -13.31 -5.31 -5.58
N GLU A 630 -13.34 -5.08 -6.88
CA GLU A 630 -14.58 -5.01 -7.67
C GLU A 630 -15.01 -6.37 -8.21
N TRP A 631 -14.04 -7.21 -8.52
CA TRP A 631 -14.25 -8.52 -9.14
C TRP A 631 -13.29 -9.56 -8.54
N ILE A 632 -13.75 -10.80 -8.42
CA ILE A 632 -12.91 -11.95 -8.12
C ILE A 632 -13.00 -12.92 -9.29
N LEU A 633 -11.84 -13.36 -9.76
CA LEU A 633 -11.72 -14.28 -10.89
C LEU A 633 -11.09 -15.59 -10.46
N ALA A 634 -11.53 -16.66 -11.14
CA ALA A 634 -10.90 -17.98 -11.10
C ALA A 634 -10.76 -18.48 -12.54
N LEU A 635 -9.55 -18.87 -12.93
CA LEU A 635 -9.26 -19.58 -14.18
C LEU A 635 -8.93 -21.04 -13.84
N GLU A 636 -9.67 -21.99 -14.41
CA GLU A 636 -9.52 -23.41 -14.14
C GLU A 636 -9.11 -24.16 -15.43
N GLY A 637 -8.14 -25.04 -15.34
CA GLY A 637 -7.68 -25.89 -16.46
C GLY A 637 -7.09 -27.22 -16.00
N ASP A 638 -7.05 -28.22 -16.85
CA ASP A 638 -6.40 -29.50 -16.53
C ASP A 638 -4.87 -29.44 -16.74
N ASP A 639 -4.38 -28.44 -17.48
CA ASP A 639 -2.97 -28.11 -17.67
C ASP A 639 -2.69 -26.68 -17.18
N LEU A 640 -1.76 -26.55 -16.23
CA LEU A 640 -1.37 -25.24 -15.68
C LEU A 640 -0.72 -24.34 -16.74
N ALA A 641 0.04 -24.90 -17.69
CA ALA A 641 0.65 -24.10 -18.75
C ALA A 641 -0.41 -23.39 -19.61
N ARG A 642 -1.55 -24.04 -19.85
CA ARG A 642 -2.67 -23.42 -20.58
C ARG A 642 -3.29 -22.25 -19.82
N VAL A 643 -3.39 -22.34 -18.49
CA VAL A 643 -3.84 -21.22 -17.66
C VAL A 643 -2.88 -20.02 -17.78
N VAL A 644 -1.57 -20.29 -17.81
CA VAL A 644 -0.54 -19.26 -18.02
C VAL A 644 -0.65 -18.65 -19.42
N ASP A 645 -0.85 -19.46 -20.47
CA ASP A 645 -1.02 -18.97 -21.84
C ASP A 645 -2.21 -18.02 -21.97
N VAL A 646 -3.38 -18.40 -21.44
CA VAL A 646 -4.58 -17.55 -21.43
C VAL A 646 -4.32 -16.22 -20.71
N MET A 647 -3.69 -16.27 -19.54
CA MET A 647 -3.34 -15.04 -18.81
C MET A 647 -2.40 -14.15 -19.60
N LYS A 648 -1.44 -14.73 -20.32
CA LYS A 648 -0.53 -14.01 -21.21
C LYS A 648 -1.30 -13.36 -22.37
N ASP A 649 -2.14 -14.12 -23.04
CA ASP A 649 -2.90 -13.66 -24.21
C ASP A 649 -3.85 -12.50 -23.83
N LEU A 650 -4.49 -12.58 -22.67
CA LEU A 650 -5.34 -11.52 -22.12
C LEU A 650 -4.57 -10.23 -21.74
N ARG A 651 -3.22 -10.25 -21.73
CA ARG A 651 -2.41 -9.03 -21.56
C ARG A 651 -2.34 -8.16 -22.82
N TYR A 652 -2.63 -8.73 -24.01
CA TYR A 652 -2.53 -8.02 -25.29
C TYR A 652 -3.83 -7.41 -25.76
N VAL A 653 -4.94 -7.53 -25.02
CA VAL A 653 -6.24 -6.91 -25.35
C VAL A 653 -6.34 -5.48 -24.83
N GLU A 654 -7.08 -4.64 -25.56
CA GLU A 654 -7.23 -3.22 -25.20
C GLU A 654 -7.88 -3.02 -23.81
N ALA A 655 -8.81 -3.88 -23.40
CA ALA A 655 -9.45 -3.84 -22.09
C ALA A 655 -8.44 -3.87 -20.92
N ARG A 656 -7.20 -4.37 -21.14
CA ARG A 656 -6.12 -4.38 -20.16
C ARG A 656 -5.68 -2.98 -19.71
N ARG A 657 -5.82 -1.96 -20.55
CA ARG A 657 -5.51 -0.56 -20.22
C ARG A 657 -6.38 -0.01 -19.10
N HIS A 658 -7.52 -0.67 -18.85
CA HIS A 658 -8.51 -0.27 -17.84
C HIS A 658 -8.52 -1.22 -16.66
N VAL A 659 -7.34 -1.69 -16.22
CA VAL A 659 -7.16 -2.56 -15.06
C VAL A 659 -6.14 -1.92 -14.14
N ASP A 660 -6.57 -1.53 -12.95
CA ASP A 660 -5.70 -0.93 -11.92
C ASP A 660 -5.11 -2.00 -11.00
N VAL A 661 -5.89 -3.02 -10.65
CA VAL A 661 -5.45 -4.11 -9.77
C VAL A 661 -5.82 -5.45 -10.38
N ASP A 662 -4.88 -6.40 -10.38
CA ASP A 662 -5.08 -7.80 -10.74
C ASP A 662 -4.16 -8.76 -9.96
N THR A 663 -3.81 -8.37 -8.77
CA THR A 663 -2.99 -9.16 -7.82
C THR A 663 -3.64 -9.10 -6.43
N PRO A 664 -3.34 -10.06 -5.52
CA PRO A 664 -2.41 -11.20 -5.64
C PRO A 664 -2.98 -12.36 -6.45
N PHE A 665 -2.09 -13.24 -6.96
CA PHE A 665 -2.48 -14.53 -7.55
C PHE A 665 -2.30 -15.65 -6.55
N PHE A 666 -3.30 -16.54 -6.46
CA PHE A 666 -3.27 -17.78 -5.71
C PHE A 666 -3.50 -18.92 -6.68
N THR A 667 -2.44 -19.67 -7.00
CA THR A 667 -2.49 -20.77 -7.96
C THR A 667 -2.22 -22.08 -7.27
N GLY A 668 -3.04 -23.10 -7.53
CA GLY A 668 -2.87 -24.39 -6.88
C GLY A 668 -3.46 -25.58 -7.65
N GLU A 669 -2.97 -26.76 -7.34
CA GLU A 669 -3.55 -28.04 -7.78
C GLU A 669 -4.75 -28.39 -6.90
N ARG A 670 -5.86 -28.73 -7.51
CA ARG A 670 -7.03 -29.26 -6.80
C ARG A 670 -6.72 -30.63 -6.22
N VAL A 671 -6.85 -30.76 -4.92
CA VAL A 671 -6.56 -31.98 -4.16
C VAL A 671 -7.68 -32.33 -3.21
N SER A 672 -7.70 -33.57 -2.72
CA SER A 672 -8.55 -33.89 -1.58
C SER A 672 -7.98 -33.27 -0.30
N PRO A 673 -8.82 -32.94 0.71
CA PRO A 673 -8.36 -32.43 1.99
C PRO A 673 -7.26 -33.31 2.64
N VAL A 674 -7.43 -34.62 2.59
CA VAL A 674 -6.44 -35.59 3.11
C VAL A 674 -5.15 -35.52 2.33
N THR A 675 -5.21 -35.50 0.99
CA THR A 675 -4.01 -35.39 0.15
C THR A 675 -3.25 -34.11 0.43
N TRP A 676 -3.94 -32.99 0.59
CA TRP A 676 -3.32 -31.72 0.97
C TRP A 676 -2.55 -31.84 2.30
N ALA A 677 -3.21 -32.37 3.34
CA ALA A 677 -2.60 -32.50 4.66
C ALA A 677 -1.40 -33.46 4.67
N ASP A 678 -1.46 -34.55 3.90
CA ASP A 678 -0.34 -35.49 3.75
C ASP A 678 0.87 -34.86 3.02
N ARG A 679 0.63 -33.91 2.10
CA ARG A 679 1.69 -33.13 1.46
C ARG A 679 2.39 -32.20 2.44
N GLN A 680 1.68 -31.59 3.38
CA GLN A 680 2.25 -30.71 4.41
C GLN A 680 3.22 -31.45 5.36
N MET A 681 3.16 -32.76 5.42
CA MET A 681 4.06 -33.58 6.25
C MET A 681 5.39 -33.92 5.57
N ARG A 682 5.54 -33.61 4.28
CA ARG A 682 6.76 -33.90 3.50
C ARG A 682 7.72 -32.69 3.44
N ALA A 683 7.31 -31.57 4.03
CA ALA A 683 8.06 -30.31 4.03
C ALA A 683 9.15 -30.28 5.12
#